data_5b7070103956a3d445d04c1a7c42f339
#
_entry.id   5b7070103956a3d445d04c1a7c42f339
#
_cell.length_a   1.000
_cell.length_b   1.000
_cell.length_c   1.000
_cell.angle_alpha   90.00
_cell.angle_beta   90.00
_cell.angle_gamma   90.00
#
_symmetry.space_group_name_H-M   'P 1'
#
loop_
_entity.id
_entity.type
_entity.pdbx_description
1 polymer ?
#
loop_
_entity_poly.entity_id
_entity_poly.type
_entity_poly.pdbx_seq_one_letter_code
_entity_poly.pdbx_strand_id
1 'polypeptide(L)'
;MIEKMKFLSITGPKADIDRVVDTYLSRYEIHLENALSELKTVKDLRPYIETNPYKEKLNLARELAEKIGGQLQSVPEKELPSQEEAAKTVDDISSRLKELNDKKEELQAQIQTLKRSKDQVEPFTELNYSVKEILGFQFIKFRFGRISREYFDKFYSYVYETIDTVMFKCLEDAEYVWIVYFVPEKLADKIDAIYASMHFERCFLPDEYEGTPMEAEHVLDDKIKALEAEKQELEGKILQTLDENKQELAAACTRLERFSVNFDVRKMAACTKHGYHTFYILCGWMSETDAKKFQKEIESDADTFCIIEDDHNNIMSTPPTKMKNPGLFKPFEMYVEMYGLPSYNEIDPTILIGITYSILFGFMFGDAGQGLCLLIGGFLLYKFKKMRLAGIISCCGFFSTIFGVLFGSVFGFEDIIDAMWLRPQEAMTDLPFIGKLNTVFVVAIAIGMGIILLCMILNIINSVKEHNTEKTWFDTNGAAGLVFYFALAAVIVLYMSGNALPATIVLTVLFIIPLLLMFFKEPLSAIIEKKAQKMEGGVGMFITQGVFELFEVLLSYFSNTLSFVRVGAFAVSHAAMMQVVLMLAGAEAGSPNWAVVIGGNLFVCGMEGLIVGIQVLRLEYYELFSRFYRGSGRAFEPYGKH
;
A
#
# COMPACT_ATOMS: atom_id res chain seq x y z
N MET A 1 -17.41 -10.38 12.92
CA MET A 1 -17.27 -10.63 14.39
C MET A 1 -15.79 -10.71 14.73
N ILE A 2 -15.38 -10.12 15.86
CA ILE A 2 -14.02 -10.18 16.37
C ILE A 2 -13.80 -11.54 17.06
N GLU A 3 -12.75 -12.25 16.68
CA GLU A 3 -12.38 -13.52 17.32
C GLU A 3 -11.81 -13.27 18.72
N LYS A 4 -12.20 -14.08 19.71
CA LYS A 4 -11.66 -13.92 21.07
C LYS A 4 -10.22 -14.35 21.11
N MET A 5 -9.35 -13.49 21.65
CA MET A 5 -7.93 -13.72 21.79
C MET A 5 -7.57 -14.09 23.23
N LYS A 6 -6.58 -14.95 23.37
CA LYS A 6 -5.95 -15.32 24.64
C LYS A 6 -4.46 -15.00 24.57
N PHE A 7 -3.95 -14.50 25.67
CA PHE A 7 -2.51 -14.27 25.79
C PHE A 7 -1.83 -15.53 26.32
N LEU A 8 -0.75 -15.90 25.65
CA LEU A 8 0.04 -17.08 26.01
C LEU A 8 1.45 -16.67 26.37
N SER A 9 1.96 -17.30 27.45
CA SER A 9 3.37 -17.27 27.83
C SER A 9 3.94 -18.67 27.71
N ILE A 10 4.91 -18.86 26.81
CA ILE A 10 5.54 -20.14 26.51
C ILE A 10 6.96 -20.11 27.06
N THR A 11 7.31 -21.08 27.90
CA THR A 11 8.61 -21.14 28.56
C THR A 11 9.25 -22.51 28.38
N GLY A 12 10.54 -22.55 28.10
CA GLY A 12 11.32 -23.77 27.95
C GLY A 12 12.83 -23.51 28.07
N PRO A 13 13.67 -24.56 28.05
CA PRO A 13 15.13 -24.42 28.04
C PRO A 13 15.60 -23.61 26.81
N LYS A 14 16.61 -22.75 27.02
CA LYS A 14 17.09 -21.85 25.94
C LYS A 14 17.48 -22.59 24.67
N ALA A 15 18.04 -23.81 24.78
CA ALA A 15 18.46 -24.60 23.62
C ALA A 15 17.30 -25.15 22.78
N ASP A 16 16.11 -25.25 23.35
CA ASP A 16 14.94 -25.91 22.72
C ASP A 16 14.04 -24.98 21.91
N ILE A 17 14.37 -23.70 21.83
CA ILE A 17 13.51 -22.70 21.17
C ILE A 17 13.20 -23.06 19.72
N ASP A 18 14.19 -23.58 18.98
CA ASP A 18 13.99 -23.96 17.56
C ASP A 18 13.03 -25.12 17.41
N ARG A 19 13.16 -26.14 18.28
CA ARG A 19 12.25 -27.28 18.29
C ARG A 19 10.81 -26.85 18.54
N VAL A 20 10.61 -25.94 19.50
CA VAL A 20 9.27 -25.45 19.84
C VAL A 20 8.69 -24.60 18.73
N VAL A 21 9.50 -23.75 18.09
CA VAL A 21 9.07 -22.94 16.94
C VAL A 21 8.70 -23.82 15.75
N ASP A 22 9.54 -24.78 15.41
CA ASP A 22 9.31 -25.66 14.25
C ASP A 22 8.16 -26.67 14.48
N THR A 23 8.04 -27.23 15.70
CA THR A 23 7.07 -28.29 15.97
C THR A 23 5.68 -27.73 16.30
N TYR A 24 5.60 -26.64 17.05
CA TYR A 24 4.35 -26.13 17.60
C TYR A 24 3.94 -24.81 16.97
N LEU A 25 4.79 -23.76 17.00
CA LEU A 25 4.40 -22.42 16.54
C LEU A 25 4.13 -22.35 15.04
N SER A 26 4.84 -23.15 14.23
CA SER A 26 4.63 -23.23 12.77
C SER A 26 3.23 -23.73 12.37
N ARG A 27 2.53 -24.47 13.26
CA ARG A 27 1.20 -25.06 12.98
C ARG A 27 0.04 -24.14 13.34
N TYR A 28 0.27 -23.16 14.20
CA TYR A 28 -0.75 -22.26 14.74
C TYR A 28 -0.50 -20.81 14.35
N GLU A 29 -1.57 -20.04 14.22
CA GLU A 29 -1.48 -18.60 14.00
C GLU A 29 -1.29 -17.90 15.34
N ILE A 30 -0.08 -17.45 15.62
CA ILE A 30 0.26 -16.68 16.83
C ILE A 30 0.81 -15.31 16.45
N HIS A 31 0.27 -14.25 17.07
CA HIS A 31 0.84 -12.92 17.01
C HIS A 31 1.82 -12.75 18.17
N LEU A 32 3.11 -12.73 17.84
CA LEU A 32 4.16 -12.63 18.86
C LEU A 32 4.30 -11.21 19.40
N GLU A 33 4.45 -11.09 20.70
CA GLU A 33 4.73 -9.84 21.40
C GLU A 33 6.14 -9.87 21.99
N ASN A 34 6.72 -8.69 22.17
CA ASN A 34 8.03 -8.61 22.81
C ASN A 34 7.92 -8.93 24.31
N ALA A 35 8.42 -10.10 24.72
CA ALA A 35 8.32 -10.58 26.08
C ALA A 35 8.96 -9.64 27.12
N LEU A 36 9.99 -8.86 26.75
CA LEU A 36 10.62 -7.87 27.65
C LEU A 36 9.70 -6.69 27.94
N SER A 37 8.87 -6.28 26.97
CA SER A 37 7.94 -5.16 27.16
C SER A 37 6.71 -5.59 27.94
N GLU A 38 6.23 -6.82 27.74
CA GLU A 38 5.02 -7.35 28.39
C GLU A 38 5.24 -7.75 29.83
N LEU A 39 6.36 -8.39 30.13
CA LEU A 39 6.64 -8.98 31.44
C LEU A 39 7.47 -8.05 32.35
N LYS A 40 7.19 -6.74 32.36
CA LYS A 40 7.90 -5.76 33.21
C LYS A 40 7.88 -6.08 34.72
N THR A 41 6.92 -6.86 35.18
CA THR A 41 6.78 -7.28 36.57
C THR A 41 7.75 -8.40 36.97
N VAL A 42 8.31 -9.13 36.00
CA VAL A 42 9.27 -10.21 36.23
C VAL A 42 10.68 -9.63 36.33
N LYS A 43 11.35 -9.88 37.47
CA LYS A 43 12.74 -9.42 37.69
C LYS A 43 13.71 -10.30 36.90
N ASP A 44 14.87 -9.72 36.53
CA ASP A 44 16.01 -10.40 35.90
C ASP A 44 15.75 -10.94 34.46
N LEU A 45 14.82 -10.35 33.73
CA LEU A 45 14.67 -10.62 32.31
C LEU A 45 15.80 -9.99 31.48
N ARG A 46 16.34 -10.75 30.55
CA ARG A 46 17.36 -10.31 29.58
C ARG A 46 16.90 -10.58 28.17
N PRO A 47 17.32 -9.76 27.19
CA PRO A 47 17.01 -10.05 25.79
C PRO A 47 17.69 -11.36 25.34
N TYR A 48 17.03 -12.08 24.46
CA TYR A 48 17.62 -13.25 23.81
C TYR A 48 18.55 -12.76 22.68
N ILE A 49 19.86 -12.72 22.95
CA ILE A 49 20.85 -12.21 21.99
C ILE A 49 21.58 -13.40 21.36
N GLU A 50 21.30 -13.65 20.08
CA GLU A 50 22.05 -14.56 19.21
C GLU A 50 22.08 -13.98 17.79
N THR A 51 23.15 -14.26 17.05
CA THR A 51 23.29 -13.90 15.64
C THR A 51 22.90 -15.10 14.77
N ASN A 52 22.12 -14.86 13.72
CA ASN A 52 21.77 -15.89 12.77
C ASN A 52 23.02 -16.35 11.99
N PRO A 53 23.46 -17.63 12.16
CA PRO A 53 24.68 -18.13 11.52
C PRO A 53 24.58 -18.22 9.99
N TYR A 54 23.36 -18.28 9.44
CA TYR A 54 23.11 -18.41 8.01
C TYR A 54 22.67 -17.10 7.32
N LYS A 55 22.72 -15.97 8.02
CA LYS A 55 22.27 -14.69 7.46
C LYS A 55 23.05 -14.27 6.21
N GLU A 56 24.36 -14.43 6.25
CA GLU A 56 25.22 -14.10 5.09
C GLU A 56 24.93 -15.01 3.89
N LYS A 57 24.70 -16.32 4.15
CA LYS A 57 24.35 -17.28 3.12
C LYS A 57 23.00 -17.00 2.48
N LEU A 58 22.02 -16.59 3.29
CA LEU A 58 20.72 -16.17 2.80
C LEU A 58 20.82 -14.93 1.90
N ASN A 59 21.59 -13.94 2.29
CA ASN A 59 21.79 -12.75 1.45
C ASN A 59 22.44 -13.13 0.11
N LEU A 60 23.46 -13.97 0.15
CA LEU A 60 24.11 -14.47 -1.05
C LEU A 60 23.14 -15.26 -1.95
N ALA A 61 22.30 -16.13 -1.35
CA ALA A 61 21.29 -16.88 -2.10
C ALA A 61 20.27 -15.94 -2.78
N ARG A 62 19.87 -14.86 -2.11
CA ARG A 62 18.97 -13.84 -2.69
C ARG A 62 19.61 -13.09 -3.85
N GLU A 63 20.85 -12.66 -3.71
CA GLU A 63 21.60 -12.01 -4.80
C GLU A 63 21.71 -12.92 -6.05
N LEU A 64 21.94 -14.21 -5.84
CA LEU A 64 21.97 -15.19 -6.93
C LEU A 64 20.58 -15.39 -7.55
N ALA A 65 19.52 -15.41 -6.74
CA ALA A 65 18.15 -15.52 -7.19
C ALA A 65 17.70 -14.31 -8.04
N GLU A 66 18.08 -13.11 -7.66
CA GLU A 66 17.79 -11.89 -8.43
C GLU A 66 18.42 -11.93 -9.83
N LYS A 67 19.63 -12.48 -9.96
CA LYS A 67 20.30 -12.65 -11.26
C LYS A 67 19.56 -13.59 -12.22
N ILE A 68 18.73 -14.51 -11.69
CA ILE A 68 17.90 -15.43 -12.49
C ILE A 68 16.54 -14.81 -12.91
N GLY A 69 16.23 -13.58 -12.45
CA GLY A 69 14.98 -12.90 -12.74
C GLY A 69 13.95 -12.98 -11.60
N GLY A 70 14.37 -13.26 -10.37
CA GLY A 70 13.61 -13.04 -9.14
C GLY A 70 12.43 -13.99 -8.83
N GLN A 71 11.96 -14.77 -9.79
CA GLN A 71 10.83 -15.71 -9.59
C GLN A 71 11.33 -17.14 -9.39
N LEU A 72 11.85 -17.42 -8.19
CA LEU A 72 12.05 -18.80 -7.77
C LEU A 72 10.69 -19.39 -7.36
N GLN A 73 10.32 -20.54 -7.92
CA GLN A 73 9.12 -21.26 -7.49
C GLN A 73 9.32 -21.78 -6.07
N SER A 74 8.34 -21.59 -5.19
CA SER A 74 8.37 -22.13 -3.84
C SER A 74 8.37 -23.66 -3.89
N VAL A 75 9.35 -24.28 -3.24
CA VAL A 75 9.51 -25.72 -3.19
C VAL A 75 8.68 -26.29 -2.02
N PRO A 76 7.95 -27.41 -2.21
CA PRO A 76 7.20 -28.05 -1.14
C PRO A 76 8.10 -28.49 0.03
N GLU A 77 7.58 -28.43 1.25
CA GLU A 77 8.32 -28.66 2.49
C GLU A 77 9.03 -30.03 2.57
N LYS A 78 8.46 -31.04 1.92
CA LYS A 78 8.99 -32.41 1.90
C LYS A 78 10.28 -32.57 1.08
N GLU A 79 10.57 -31.61 0.20
CA GLU A 79 11.71 -31.65 -0.73
C GLU A 79 12.81 -30.65 -0.33
N LEU A 80 12.68 -30.03 0.84
CA LEU A 80 13.69 -29.04 1.29
C LEU A 80 14.92 -29.76 1.89
N PRO A 81 16.14 -29.34 1.51
CA PRO A 81 17.39 -29.88 2.08
C PRO A 81 17.53 -29.49 3.56
N SER A 82 18.49 -30.11 4.24
CA SER A 82 18.88 -29.65 5.57
C SER A 82 19.51 -28.24 5.53
N GLN A 83 19.60 -27.56 6.66
CA GLN A 83 20.16 -26.20 6.75
C GLN A 83 21.64 -26.14 6.30
N GLU A 84 22.40 -27.16 6.69
CA GLU A 84 23.82 -27.27 6.34
C GLU A 84 24.00 -27.60 4.85
N GLU A 85 23.18 -28.46 4.30
CA GLU A 85 23.18 -28.79 2.86
C GLU A 85 22.81 -27.56 2.03
N ALA A 86 21.77 -26.83 2.43
CA ALA A 86 21.35 -25.60 1.78
C ALA A 86 22.49 -24.55 1.76
N ALA A 87 23.18 -24.38 2.89
CA ALA A 87 24.32 -23.47 2.96
C ALA A 87 25.48 -23.91 2.07
N LYS A 88 25.79 -25.21 2.01
CA LYS A 88 26.82 -25.77 1.12
C LYS A 88 26.48 -25.56 -0.36
N THR A 89 25.23 -25.83 -0.75
CA THR A 89 24.77 -25.61 -2.13
C THR A 89 24.97 -24.17 -2.56
N VAL A 90 24.63 -23.20 -1.69
CA VAL A 90 24.85 -21.77 -1.97
C VAL A 90 26.35 -21.45 -2.13
N ASP A 91 27.21 -22.03 -1.26
CA ASP A 91 28.66 -21.81 -1.32
C ASP A 91 29.26 -22.42 -2.59
N ASP A 92 28.85 -23.62 -2.97
CA ASP A 92 29.35 -24.30 -4.18
C ASP A 92 28.97 -23.52 -5.45
N ILE A 93 27.70 -23.10 -5.56
CA ILE A 93 27.23 -22.28 -6.68
C ILE A 93 27.98 -20.94 -6.72
N SER A 94 28.12 -20.28 -5.58
CA SER A 94 28.84 -18.99 -5.47
C SER A 94 30.31 -19.11 -5.87
N SER A 95 30.99 -20.18 -5.45
CA SER A 95 32.39 -20.42 -5.76
C SER A 95 32.62 -20.62 -7.26
N ARG A 96 31.76 -21.42 -7.91
CA ARG A 96 31.80 -21.63 -9.37
C ARG A 96 31.55 -20.33 -10.14
N LEU A 97 30.60 -19.53 -9.69
CA LEU A 97 30.29 -18.25 -10.33
C LEU A 97 31.36 -17.19 -10.10
N LYS A 98 32.05 -17.25 -8.96
CA LYS A 98 33.14 -16.29 -8.65
C LYS A 98 34.26 -16.38 -9.67
N GLU A 99 34.71 -17.57 -10.01
CA GLU A 99 35.77 -17.74 -11.03
C GLU A 99 35.37 -17.16 -12.40
N LEU A 100 34.09 -17.33 -12.79
CA LEU A 100 33.59 -16.80 -14.06
C LEU A 100 33.44 -15.28 -14.00
N ASN A 101 33.00 -14.73 -12.88
CA ASN A 101 32.86 -13.28 -12.68
C ASN A 101 34.24 -12.60 -12.62
N ASP A 102 35.24 -13.18 -11.94
CA ASP A 102 36.60 -12.65 -11.88
C ASP A 102 37.19 -12.54 -13.30
N LYS A 103 37.02 -13.58 -14.15
CA LYS A 103 37.42 -13.52 -15.55
C LYS A 103 36.69 -12.45 -16.35
N LYS A 104 35.39 -12.32 -16.13
CA LYS A 104 34.58 -11.29 -16.78
C LYS A 104 35.04 -9.87 -16.42
N GLU A 105 35.39 -9.62 -15.15
CA GLU A 105 35.93 -8.33 -14.71
C GLU A 105 37.28 -8.05 -15.33
N GLU A 106 38.16 -9.06 -15.43
CA GLU A 106 39.45 -8.94 -16.10
C GLU A 106 39.28 -8.56 -17.58
N LEU A 107 38.41 -9.28 -18.32
CA LEU A 107 38.09 -8.96 -19.71
C LEU A 107 37.51 -7.55 -19.86
N GLN A 108 36.65 -7.14 -18.96
CA GLN A 108 36.06 -5.81 -18.98
C GLN A 108 37.11 -4.71 -18.76
N ALA A 109 38.07 -4.92 -17.87
CA ALA A 109 39.18 -4.01 -17.66
C ALA A 109 40.06 -3.91 -18.91
N GLN A 110 40.36 -5.04 -19.57
CA GLN A 110 41.09 -5.08 -20.83
C GLN A 110 40.35 -4.33 -21.94
N ILE A 111 39.06 -4.58 -22.12
CA ILE A 111 38.23 -3.87 -23.11
C ILE A 111 38.25 -2.36 -22.85
N GLN A 112 38.14 -1.92 -21.59
CA GLN A 112 38.16 -0.51 -21.25
C GLN A 112 39.52 0.14 -21.55
N THR A 113 40.60 -0.58 -21.33
CA THR A 113 41.96 -0.12 -21.68
C THR A 113 42.12 0.05 -23.19
N LEU A 114 41.70 -0.96 -23.97
CA LEU A 114 41.75 -0.91 -25.43
C LEU A 114 40.83 0.19 -26.00
N LYS A 115 39.63 0.40 -25.44
CA LYS A 115 38.77 1.50 -25.84
C LYS A 115 39.43 2.87 -25.62
N ARG A 116 40.07 3.07 -24.47
CA ARG A 116 40.84 4.31 -24.23
C ARG A 116 41.97 4.50 -25.25
N SER A 117 42.67 3.40 -25.59
CA SER A 117 43.69 3.46 -26.63
C SER A 117 43.11 3.78 -28.01
N LYS A 118 41.93 3.23 -28.34
CA LYS A 118 41.20 3.54 -29.57
C LYS A 118 40.82 5.03 -29.61
N ASP A 119 40.21 5.56 -28.53
CA ASP A 119 39.82 6.97 -28.43
C ASP A 119 40.98 7.94 -28.61
N GLN A 120 42.23 7.49 -28.30
CA GLN A 120 43.43 8.28 -28.52
C GLN A 120 43.93 8.27 -29.97
N VAL A 121 43.65 7.19 -30.71
CA VAL A 121 44.13 7.00 -32.11
C VAL A 121 43.08 7.52 -33.11
N GLU A 122 41.80 7.35 -32.82
CA GLU A 122 40.66 7.69 -33.70
C GLU A 122 40.73 9.10 -34.30
N PRO A 123 41.10 10.18 -33.56
CA PRO A 123 41.18 11.52 -34.14
C PRO A 123 42.29 11.71 -35.20
N PHE A 124 43.22 10.77 -35.31
CA PHE A 124 44.37 10.86 -36.20
C PHE A 124 44.34 9.88 -37.38
N THR A 125 43.19 9.22 -37.60
CA THR A 125 43.02 8.20 -38.65
C THR A 125 43.19 8.72 -40.07
N GLU A 126 42.99 10.01 -40.33
CA GLU A 126 43.23 10.64 -41.63
C GLU A 126 44.73 10.80 -41.98
N LEU A 127 45.65 10.53 -41.04
CA LEU A 127 47.06 10.56 -41.26
C LEU A 127 47.54 9.30 -42.03
N ASN A 128 47.93 9.46 -43.27
CA ASN A 128 48.43 8.39 -44.15
C ASN A 128 49.90 8.06 -43.95
N TYR A 129 50.48 8.35 -42.79
CA TYR A 129 51.91 8.08 -42.47
C TYR A 129 51.97 7.13 -41.27
N SER A 130 52.98 6.24 -41.35
CA SER A 130 53.27 5.33 -40.24
C SER A 130 53.68 6.10 -38.99
N VAL A 131 53.01 5.82 -37.85
CA VAL A 131 53.39 6.42 -36.56
C VAL A 131 54.84 6.12 -36.23
N LYS A 132 55.32 4.93 -36.56
CA LYS A 132 56.71 4.50 -36.33
C LYS A 132 57.73 5.27 -37.17
N GLU A 133 57.39 5.64 -38.41
CA GLU A 133 58.20 6.49 -39.27
C GLU A 133 58.30 7.91 -38.71
N ILE A 134 57.20 8.46 -38.22
CA ILE A 134 57.14 9.78 -37.59
C ILE A 134 57.99 9.79 -36.30
N LEU A 135 57.86 8.74 -35.49
CA LEU A 135 58.70 8.56 -34.28
C LEU A 135 60.20 8.45 -34.57
N GLY A 136 60.59 7.98 -35.74
CA GLY A 136 61.99 7.80 -36.18
C GLY A 136 62.67 9.07 -36.64
N PHE A 137 62.05 10.23 -36.74
CA PHE A 137 62.68 11.48 -37.18
C PHE A 137 63.71 11.97 -36.17
N GLN A 138 64.98 12.15 -36.65
CA GLN A 138 66.10 12.56 -35.78
C GLN A 138 66.20 14.07 -35.59
N PHE A 139 65.83 14.87 -36.62
CA PHE A 139 66.05 16.33 -36.64
C PHE A 139 64.72 17.12 -36.57
N ILE A 140 63.59 16.42 -36.60
CA ILE A 140 62.27 16.99 -36.57
C ILE A 140 61.55 16.41 -35.37
N LYS A 141 61.03 17.26 -34.51
CA LYS A 141 60.11 16.89 -33.43
C LYS A 141 58.67 17.05 -33.90
N PHE A 142 57.79 16.21 -33.45
CA PHE A 142 56.35 16.25 -33.74
C PHE A 142 55.59 16.27 -32.47
N ARG A 143 54.32 16.78 -32.52
CA ARG A 143 53.40 16.78 -31.43
C ARG A 143 52.02 16.49 -31.96
N PHE A 144 51.37 15.50 -31.37
CA PHE A 144 49.95 15.22 -31.53
C PHE A 144 49.15 15.93 -30.43
N GLY A 145 48.01 16.50 -30.77
CA GLY A 145 47.14 17.13 -29.78
C GLY A 145 45.90 17.76 -30.39
N ARG A 146 45.18 18.44 -29.54
CA ARG A 146 43.97 19.14 -29.91
C ARG A 146 44.03 20.61 -29.47
N ILE A 147 43.29 21.43 -30.20
CA ILE A 147 43.13 22.86 -29.91
C ILE A 147 41.65 23.20 -30.04
N SER A 148 41.14 24.09 -29.19
CA SER A 148 39.77 24.55 -29.33
C SER A 148 39.57 25.24 -30.68
N ARG A 149 38.44 24.95 -31.33
CA ARG A 149 38.12 25.47 -32.67
C ARG A 149 38.18 27.00 -32.75
N GLU A 150 37.76 27.71 -31.70
CA GLU A 150 37.82 29.17 -31.65
C GLU A 150 39.25 29.73 -31.76
N TYR A 151 40.20 29.04 -31.15
CA TYR A 151 41.63 29.43 -31.22
C TYR A 151 42.27 28.94 -32.52
N PHE A 152 41.84 27.80 -33.05
CA PHE A 152 42.38 27.25 -34.27
C PHE A 152 42.19 28.18 -35.48
N ASP A 153 40.99 28.69 -35.69
CA ASP A 153 40.70 29.59 -36.82
C ASP A 153 41.52 30.89 -36.81
N LYS A 154 41.77 31.43 -35.62
CA LYS A 154 42.64 32.60 -35.42
C LYS A 154 44.14 32.30 -35.62
N PHE A 155 44.57 31.13 -35.24
CA PHE A 155 45.96 30.69 -35.21
C PHE A 155 46.42 30.14 -36.56
N TYR A 156 45.55 29.51 -37.33
CA TYR A 156 45.89 28.86 -38.59
C TYR A 156 46.57 29.81 -39.58
N SER A 157 46.06 31.00 -39.78
CA SER A 157 46.68 32.02 -40.66
C SER A 157 48.04 32.52 -40.14
N TYR A 158 48.18 32.66 -38.80
CA TYR A 158 49.41 33.14 -38.18
C TYR A 158 50.58 32.12 -38.29
N VAL A 159 50.24 30.82 -38.17
CA VAL A 159 51.26 29.74 -38.26
C VAL A 159 51.94 29.69 -39.61
N TYR A 160 51.14 29.80 -40.70
CA TYR A 160 51.74 29.72 -42.06
C TYR A 160 52.53 30.93 -42.46
N GLU A 161 52.33 32.11 -41.87
CA GLU A 161 52.99 33.34 -42.25
C GLU A 161 54.25 33.62 -41.40
N THR A 162 54.34 33.13 -40.17
CA THR A 162 55.29 33.63 -39.18
C THR A 162 56.13 32.59 -38.46
N ILE A 163 55.77 31.29 -38.56
CA ILE A 163 56.37 30.24 -37.75
C ILE A 163 56.92 29.12 -38.64
N ASP A 164 58.19 28.69 -38.38
CA ASP A 164 58.87 27.58 -39.09
C ASP A 164 58.27 26.21 -38.56
N THR A 165 57.01 25.93 -38.85
CA THR A 165 56.33 24.69 -38.50
C THR A 165 55.46 24.22 -39.65
N VAL A 166 55.25 22.91 -39.73
CA VAL A 166 54.26 22.30 -40.64
C VAL A 166 53.18 21.65 -39.78
N MET A 167 51.93 22.02 -40.02
CA MET A 167 50.79 21.55 -39.29
C MET A 167 49.83 20.81 -40.21
N PHE A 168 49.38 19.63 -39.78
CA PHE A 168 48.33 18.86 -40.45
C PHE A 168 47.10 18.79 -39.54
N LYS A 169 45.96 19.15 -40.09
CA LYS A 169 44.64 18.96 -39.46
C LYS A 169 44.23 17.52 -39.71
N CYS A 170 43.87 16.81 -38.64
CA CYS A 170 43.48 15.41 -38.69
C CYS A 170 41.99 15.21 -38.57
N LEU A 171 41.35 15.78 -37.52
CA LEU A 171 39.90 15.71 -37.30
C LEU A 171 39.40 17.05 -36.77
N GLU A 172 38.17 17.39 -37.07
CA GLU A 172 37.49 18.54 -36.53
C GLU A 172 36.11 18.15 -36.03
N ASP A 173 35.80 18.49 -34.80
CA ASP A 173 34.48 18.37 -34.24
C ASP A 173 33.89 19.75 -33.86
N ALA A 174 32.79 19.77 -33.11
CA ALA A 174 32.12 21.01 -32.70
C ALA A 174 32.95 21.89 -31.75
N GLU A 175 33.86 21.32 -30.96
CA GLU A 175 34.61 22.00 -29.90
C GLU A 175 36.10 22.04 -30.17
N TYR A 176 36.68 21.00 -30.78
CA TYR A 176 38.11 20.82 -30.92
C TYR A 176 38.52 20.50 -32.37
N VAL A 177 39.73 20.87 -32.68
CA VAL A 177 40.45 20.46 -33.89
C VAL A 177 41.69 19.68 -33.47
N TRP A 178 41.77 18.41 -33.92
CA TRP A 178 42.97 17.59 -33.70
C TRP A 178 43.96 17.85 -34.79
N ILE A 179 45.20 18.10 -34.39
CA ILE A 179 46.29 18.46 -35.28
C ILE A 179 47.56 17.70 -34.92
N VAL A 180 48.40 17.51 -35.90
CA VAL A 180 49.80 17.15 -35.72
C VAL A 180 50.66 18.26 -36.28
N TYR A 181 51.66 18.70 -35.51
CA TYR A 181 52.64 19.66 -36.04
C TYR A 181 54.07 19.12 -35.93
N PHE A 182 54.89 19.56 -36.89
CA PHE A 182 56.27 19.18 -37.05
C PHE A 182 57.11 20.42 -36.91
N VAL A 183 58.19 20.32 -36.12
CA VAL A 183 59.09 21.45 -35.85
C VAL A 183 60.58 21.00 -35.92
N PRO A 184 61.51 21.83 -36.42
CA PRO A 184 62.91 21.55 -36.30
C PRO A 184 63.37 21.43 -34.83
N GLU A 185 64.20 20.45 -34.49
CA GLU A 185 64.58 20.18 -33.09
C GLU A 185 65.15 21.43 -32.38
N LYS A 186 65.93 22.26 -33.12
CA LYS A 186 66.51 23.49 -32.57
C LYS A 186 65.54 24.58 -32.17
N LEU A 187 64.29 24.54 -32.70
CA LEU A 187 63.26 25.53 -32.46
C LEU A 187 62.08 24.96 -31.65
N ALA A 188 62.16 23.67 -31.26
CA ALA A 188 61.06 22.95 -30.65
C ALA A 188 60.55 23.67 -29.39
N ASP A 189 61.42 24.04 -28.47
CA ASP A 189 60.99 24.66 -27.21
C ASP A 189 60.24 26.00 -27.40
N LYS A 190 60.67 26.79 -28.38
CA LYS A 190 60.08 28.08 -28.71
C LYS A 190 58.69 27.89 -29.35
N ILE A 191 58.61 26.96 -30.26
CA ILE A 191 57.39 26.70 -31.01
C ILE A 191 56.37 25.98 -30.11
N ASP A 192 56.77 25.00 -29.29
CA ASP A 192 55.93 24.33 -28.31
C ASP A 192 55.34 25.36 -27.33
N ALA A 193 56.05 26.39 -26.89
CA ALA A 193 55.55 27.47 -26.06
C ALA A 193 54.48 28.33 -26.77
N ILE A 194 54.60 28.54 -28.08
CA ILE A 194 53.61 29.26 -28.88
C ILE A 194 52.30 28.43 -28.96
N TYR A 195 52.39 27.14 -29.27
CA TYR A 195 51.21 26.25 -29.30
C TYR A 195 50.57 26.14 -27.92
N ALA A 196 51.34 26.03 -26.86
CA ALA A 196 50.82 26.02 -25.49
C ALA A 196 50.08 27.30 -25.13
N SER A 197 50.54 28.48 -25.61
CA SER A 197 49.84 29.75 -25.38
C SER A 197 48.46 29.84 -26.06
N MET A 198 48.25 29.00 -27.06
CA MET A 198 46.95 28.86 -27.77
C MET A 198 46.10 27.71 -27.25
N HIS A 199 46.37 27.28 -26.03
CA HIS A 199 45.63 26.17 -25.37
C HIS A 199 45.71 24.84 -26.13
N PHE A 200 46.86 24.56 -26.77
CA PHE A 200 47.10 23.25 -27.36
C PHE A 200 47.30 22.21 -26.27
N GLU A 201 46.44 21.22 -26.26
CA GLU A 201 46.51 20.07 -25.36
C GLU A 201 47.21 18.90 -26.07
N ARG A 202 48.36 18.49 -25.54
CA ARG A 202 49.14 17.42 -26.13
C ARG A 202 48.52 16.06 -25.89
N CYS A 203 48.34 15.27 -26.93
CA CYS A 203 47.94 13.88 -26.90
C CYS A 203 49.17 12.97 -27.14
N PHE A 204 49.16 11.81 -26.48
CA PHE A 204 50.17 10.78 -26.68
C PHE A 204 49.53 9.59 -27.39
N LEU A 205 50.10 9.23 -28.55
CA LEU A 205 49.69 8.01 -29.24
C LEU A 205 50.42 6.82 -28.61
N PRO A 206 49.76 5.66 -28.49
CA PRO A 206 50.40 4.45 -28.00
C PRO A 206 51.50 3.99 -28.98
N ASP A 207 52.70 3.80 -28.48
CA ASP A 207 53.89 3.41 -29.28
C ASP A 207 53.87 1.93 -29.73
N GLU A 208 52.85 1.16 -29.28
CA GLU A 208 52.79 -0.29 -29.45
C GLU A 208 52.26 -0.74 -30.82
N TYR A 209 51.72 0.18 -31.63
CA TYR A 209 51.11 -0.17 -32.91
C TYR A 209 52.02 0.17 -34.10
N GLU A 210 52.25 -0.84 -34.95
CA GLU A 210 52.95 -0.68 -36.21
C GLU A 210 51.98 -0.31 -37.34
N GLY A 211 52.32 0.66 -38.18
CA GLY A 211 51.50 1.07 -39.32
C GLY A 211 50.90 2.47 -39.18
N THR A 212 49.89 2.74 -39.99
CA THR A 212 49.15 4.00 -39.99
C THR A 212 48.14 4.02 -38.83
N PRO A 213 47.72 5.21 -38.34
CA PRO A 213 46.67 5.30 -37.30
C PRO A 213 45.36 4.58 -37.68
N MET A 214 44.99 4.56 -38.94
CA MET A 214 43.83 3.83 -39.45
C MET A 214 43.99 2.32 -39.30
N GLU A 215 45.17 1.77 -39.61
CA GLU A 215 45.47 0.34 -39.40
C GLU A 215 45.49 -0.01 -37.91
N ALA A 216 46.02 0.87 -37.07
CA ALA A 216 46.02 0.70 -35.62
C ALA A 216 44.59 0.71 -35.04
N GLU A 217 43.71 1.60 -35.52
CA GLU A 217 42.32 1.62 -35.14
C GLU A 217 41.61 0.31 -35.50
N HIS A 218 41.77 -0.19 -36.72
CA HIS A 218 41.21 -1.47 -37.14
C HIS A 218 41.67 -2.64 -36.28
N VAL A 219 42.95 -2.70 -35.95
CA VAL A 219 43.51 -3.76 -35.09
C VAL A 219 42.93 -3.66 -33.67
N LEU A 220 42.76 -2.44 -33.17
CA LEU A 220 42.12 -2.22 -31.86
C LEU A 220 40.64 -2.63 -31.86
N ASP A 221 39.93 -2.26 -32.92
CA ASP A 221 38.52 -2.59 -33.08
C ASP A 221 38.26 -4.11 -33.15
N ASP A 222 39.10 -4.80 -33.93
CA ASP A 222 39.07 -6.26 -34.03
C ASP A 222 39.38 -6.96 -32.69
N LYS A 223 40.35 -6.45 -31.93
CA LYS A 223 40.64 -6.95 -30.58
C LYS A 223 39.52 -6.69 -29.61
N ILE A 224 38.94 -5.49 -29.65
CA ILE A 224 37.76 -5.15 -28.79
C ILE A 224 36.60 -6.07 -29.11
N LYS A 225 36.27 -6.28 -30.40
CA LYS A 225 35.21 -7.20 -30.81
C LYS A 225 35.42 -8.65 -30.36
N ALA A 226 36.67 -9.12 -30.46
CA ALA A 226 37.05 -10.47 -30.01
C ALA A 226 36.83 -10.64 -28.49
N LEU A 227 37.29 -9.66 -27.70
CA LEU A 227 37.14 -9.68 -26.24
C LEU A 227 35.66 -9.48 -25.82
N GLU A 228 34.89 -8.66 -26.53
CA GLU A 228 33.45 -8.51 -26.31
C GLU A 228 32.70 -9.79 -26.61
N ALA A 229 33.05 -10.54 -27.65
CA ALA A 229 32.50 -11.86 -27.95
C ALA A 229 32.83 -12.88 -26.85
N GLU A 230 34.09 -12.91 -26.37
CA GLU A 230 34.48 -13.78 -25.25
C GLU A 230 33.76 -13.44 -23.96
N LYS A 231 33.58 -12.14 -23.67
CA LYS A 231 32.79 -11.67 -22.54
C LYS A 231 31.34 -12.13 -22.64
N GLN A 232 30.73 -12.06 -23.83
CA GLN A 232 29.35 -12.48 -24.06
C GLN A 232 29.19 -14.01 -23.91
N GLU A 233 30.19 -14.78 -24.34
CA GLU A 233 30.23 -16.23 -24.11
C GLU A 233 30.29 -16.58 -22.62
N LEU A 234 31.11 -15.85 -21.84
CA LEU A 234 31.20 -16.00 -20.39
C LEU A 234 29.86 -15.64 -19.69
N GLU A 235 29.20 -14.58 -20.13
CA GLU A 235 27.86 -14.23 -19.63
C GLU A 235 26.85 -15.32 -19.91
N GLY A 236 26.90 -15.94 -21.09
CA GLY A 236 26.11 -17.09 -21.43
C GLY A 236 26.38 -18.30 -20.50
N LYS A 237 27.65 -18.59 -20.20
CA LYS A 237 28.04 -19.64 -19.26
C LYS A 237 27.58 -19.37 -17.83
N ILE A 238 27.63 -18.13 -17.37
CA ILE A 238 27.13 -17.73 -16.06
C ILE A 238 25.61 -17.98 -15.97
N LEU A 239 24.84 -17.55 -16.98
CA LEU A 239 23.39 -17.75 -17.02
C LEU A 239 23.03 -19.24 -17.12
N GLN A 240 23.75 -20.02 -17.93
CA GLN A 240 23.55 -21.46 -18.03
C GLN A 240 23.81 -22.16 -16.69
N THR A 241 24.90 -21.84 -16.00
CA THR A 241 25.22 -22.41 -14.68
C THR A 241 24.14 -22.07 -13.65
N LEU A 242 23.60 -20.87 -13.69
CA LEU A 242 22.50 -20.44 -12.81
C LEU A 242 21.20 -21.18 -13.13
N ASP A 243 20.87 -21.37 -14.41
CA ASP A 243 19.64 -22.04 -14.83
C ASP A 243 19.68 -23.56 -14.54
N GLU A 244 20.81 -24.21 -14.73
CA GLU A 244 21.03 -25.61 -14.37
C GLU A 244 20.85 -25.87 -12.88
N ASN A 245 21.27 -24.93 -12.01
CA ASN A 245 21.14 -25.06 -10.54
C ASN A 245 19.91 -24.33 -9.96
N LYS A 246 18.98 -23.87 -10.80
CA LYS A 246 17.84 -23.06 -10.39
C LYS A 246 16.95 -23.72 -9.34
N GLN A 247 16.67 -25.01 -9.48
CA GLN A 247 15.83 -25.76 -8.55
C GLN A 247 16.51 -25.96 -7.19
N GLU A 248 17.81 -26.28 -7.19
CA GLU A 248 18.58 -26.46 -5.98
C GLU A 248 18.76 -25.13 -5.23
N LEU A 249 19.00 -24.05 -5.97
CA LEU A 249 19.08 -22.71 -5.40
C LEU A 249 17.73 -22.25 -4.81
N ALA A 250 16.62 -22.57 -5.49
CA ALA A 250 15.28 -22.29 -4.99
C ALA A 250 14.99 -23.02 -3.68
N ALA A 251 15.33 -24.30 -3.61
CA ALA A 251 15.15 -25.10 -2.41
C ALA A 251 16.04 -24.58 -1.25
N ALA A 252 17.31 -24.29 -1.54
CA ALA A 252 18.24 -23.73 -0.56
C ALA A 252 17.78 -22.36 -0.04
N CYS A 253 17.37 -21.46 -0.93
CA CYS A 253 16.86 -20.13 -0.57
C CYS A 253 15.62 -20.26 0.32
N THR A 254 14.63 -21.07 -0.08
CA THR A 254 13.41 -21.32 0.69
C THR A 254 13.72 -21.89 2.07
N ARG A 255 14.69 -22.82 2.17
CA ARG A 255 15.09 -23.40 3.46
C ARG A 255 15.75 -22.37 4.38
N LEU A 256 16.68 -21.58 3.84
CA LEU A 256 17.38 -20.55 4.60
C LEU A 256 16.45 -19.39 4.99
N GLU A 257 15.47 -19.04 4.17
CA GLU A 257 14.45 -18.05 4.51
C GLU A 257 13.58 -18.52 5.66
N ARG A 258 13.07 -19.74 5.61
CA ARG A 258 12.30 -20.33 6.72
C ARG A 258 13.09 -20.36 8.01
N PHE A 259 14.36 -20.79 7.93
CA PHE A 259 15.23 -20.76 9.10
C PHE A 259 15.42 -19.35 9.63
N SER A 260 15.62 -18.37 8.77
CA SER A 260 15.80 -16.98 9.19
C SER A 260 14.54 -16.41 9.86
N VAL A 261 13.37 -16.71 9.31
CA VAL A 261 12.09 -16.34 9.92
C VAL A 261 11.94 -16.98 11.29
N ASN A 262 12.18 -18.30 11.41
CA ASN A 262 12.11 -19.01 12.68
C ASN A 262 13.15 -18.49 13.69
N PHE A 263 14.34 -18.13 13.21
CA PHE A 263 15.37 -17.54 14.05
C PHE A 263 14.98 -16.17 14.60
N ASP A 264 14.23 -15.38 13.83
CA ASP A 264 13.81 -14.03 14.24
C ASP A 264 12.82 -14.02 15.41
N VAL A 265 12.18 -15.15 15.73
CA VAL A 265 11.37 -15.32 16.96
C VAL A 265 12.17 -14.96 18.22
N ARG A 266 13.48 -15.21 18.21
CA ARG A 266 14.37 -14.87 19.32
C ARG A 266 14.37 -13.40 19.67
N LYS A 267 14.11 -12.52 18.69
CA LYS A 267 14.02 -11.07 18.91
C LYS A 267 12.84 -10.68 19.79
N MET A 268 11.78 -11.52 19.78
CA MET A 268 10.59 -11.33 20.61
C MET A 268 10.71 -12.05 21.95
N ALA A 269 11.69 -12.95 22.12
CA ALA A 269 11.90 -13.73 23.31
C ALA A 269 12.66 -12.97 24.39
N ALA A 270 12.33 -13.23 25.64
CA ALA A 270 13.14 -12.88 26.80
C ALA A 270 13.82 -14.14 27.37
N CYS A 271 14.92 -13.95 28.06
CA CYS A 271 15.62 -15.00 28.81
C CYS A 271 15.62 -14.70 30.29
N THR A 272 15.41 -15.73 31.10
CA THR A 272 15.59 -15.70 32.54
C THR A 272 16.56 -16.77 32.98
N LYS A 273 17.32 -16.51 34.04
CA LYS A 273 18.22 -17.51 34.66
C LYS A 273 17.61 -18.03 35.96
N HIS A 274 17.55 -19.34 36.08
CA HIS A 274 17.21 -20.01 37.32
C HIS A 274 18.30 -21.02 37.65
N GLY A 275 19.16 -20.67 38.64
CA GLY A 275 20.35 -21.45 38.94
C GLY A 275 21.34 -21.48 37.76
N TYR A 276 21.69 -22.68 37.31
CA TYR A 276 22.61 -22.90 36.17
C TYR A 276 21.92 -22.95 34.82
N HIS A 277 20.57 -22.97 34.78
CA HIS A 277 19.80 -23.11 33.55
C HIS A 277 19.27 -21.76 33.11
N THR A 278 19.29 -21.54 31.79
CA THR A 278 18.67 -20.38 31.13
C THR A 278 17.42 -20.84 30.41
N PHE A 279 16.32 -20.17 30.70
CA PHE A 279 15.02 -20.44 30.07
C PHE A 279 14.67 -19.27 29.15
N TYR A 280 14.01 -19.56 28.01
CA TYR A 280 13.38 -18.55 27.19
C TYR A 280 11.92 -18.35 27.61
N ILE A 281 11.40 -17.17 27.36
CA ILE A 281 9.99 -16.83 27.50
C ILE A 281 9.56 -16.17 26.20
N LEU A 282 8.54 -16.75 25.55
CA LEU A 282 7.86 -16.18 24.38
C LEU A 282 6.45 -15.80 24.78
N CYS A 283 6.03 -14.60 24.39
CA CYS A 283 4.68 -14.11 24.64
C CYS A 283 3.97 -13.86 23.32
N GLY A 284 2.66 -14.06 23.31
CA GLY A 284 1.87 -13.77 22.12
C GLY A 284 0.38 -13.97 22.29
N TRP A 285 -0.36 -13.55 21.28
CA TRP A 285 -1.81 -13.66 21.21
C TRP A 285 -2.23 -14.75 20.23
N MET A 286 -3.18 -15.55 20.61
CA MET A 286 -3.75 -16.62 19.81
C MET A 286 -5.27 -16.64 19.95
N SER A 287 -5.98 -17.19 18.95
CA SER A 287 -7.43 -17.38 19.09
C SER A 287 -7.75 -18.33 20.25
N GLU A 288 -8.84 -18.10 20.96
CA GLU A 288 -9.25 -18.96 22.10
C GLU A 288 -9.36 -20.44 21.72
N THR A 289 -9.82 -20.70 20.49
CA THR A 289 -9.96 -22.07 19.97
C THR A 289 -8.63 -22.77 19.76
N ASP A 290 -7.67 -22.03 19.20
CA ASP A 290 -6.33 -22.59 18.91
C ASP A 290 -5.46 -22.61 20.16
N ALA A 291 -5.60 -21.64 21.04
CA ALA A 291 -4.91 -21.60 22.34
C ALA A 291 -5.19 -22.85 23.18
N LYS A 292 -6.47 -23.27 23.24
CA LYS A 292 -6.87 -24.49 23.97
C LYS A 292 -6.32 -25.79 23.33
N LYS A 293 -6.19 -25.84 22.00
CA LYS A 293 -5.57 -26.97 21.31
C LYS A 293 -4.07 -27.00 21.53
N PHE A 294 -3.44 -25.85 21.34
CA PHE A 294 -2.01 -25.64 21.56
C PHE A 294 -1.57 -26.02 22.96
N GLN A 295 -2.32 -25.62 23.99
CA GLN A 295 -2.05 -25.99 25.37
C GLN A 295 -2.06 -27.50 25.58
N LYS A 296 -3.08 -28.19 25.03
CA LYS A 296 -3.17 -29.66 25.14
C LYS A 296 -2.01 -30.39 24.44
N GLU A 297 -1.53 -29.87 23.32
CA GLU A 297 -0.38 -30.44 22.63
C GLU A 297 0.92 -30.24 23.44
N ILE A 298 1.12 -29.05 24.02
CA ILE A 298 2.31 -28.76 24.84
C ILE A 298 2.28 -29.48 26.18
N GLU A 299 1.12 -29.74 26.77
CA GLU A 299 1.03 -30.53 28.02
C GLU A 299 1.63 -31.94 27.90
N SER A 300 1.78 -32.45 26.68
CA SER A 300 2.48 -33.71 26.41
C SER A 300 4.01 -33.61 26.38
N ASP A 301 4.56 -32.38 26.37
CA ASP A 301 6.00 -32.09 26.32
C ASP A 301 6.53 -31.81 27.75
N ALA A 302 7.51 -32.59 28.21
CA ALA A 302 8.03 -32.50 29.57
C ALA A 302 8.88 -31.22 29.82
N ASP A 303 9.45 -30.64 28.75
CA ASP A 303 10.41 -29.55 28.86
C ASP A 303 9.83 -28.16 28.52
N THR A 304 8.60 -28.11 27.99
CA THR A 304 7.96 -26.85 27.58
C THR A 304 6.68 -26.61 28.34
N PHE A 305 6.53 -25.40 28.89
CA PHE A 305 5.35 -24.99 29.64
C PHE A 305 4.62 -23.86 28.93
N CYS A 306 3.29 -23.94 28.86
CA CYS A 306 2.43 -22.89 28.32
C CYS A 306 1.44 -22.44 29.39
N ILE A 307 1.42 -21.14 29.66
CA ILE A 307 0.45 -20.51 30.57
C ILE A 307 -0.47 -19.64 29.71
N ILE A 308 -1.78 -19.87 29.84
CA ILE A 308 -2.81 -19.02 29.23
C ILE A 308 -3.29 -18.04 30.29
N GLU A 309 -3.15 -16.76 30.03
CA GLU A 309 -3.66 -15.71 30.92
C GLU A 309 -5.09 -15.35 30.50
N ASP A 310 -6.01 -15.46 31.45
CA ASP A 310 -7.41 -15.12 31.25
C ASP A 310 -7.72 -13.66 31.59
N ASP A 311 -6.90 -13.04 32.44
CA ASP A 311 -7.08 -11.66 32.91
C ASP A 311 -6.13 -10.72 32.16
N HIS A 312 -6.72 -9.83 31.35
CA HIS A 312 -5.96 -8.85 30.56
C HIS A 312 -5.42 -7.67 31.38
N ASN A 313 -5.74 -7.58 32.69
CA ASN A 313 -5.36 -6.44 33.52
C ASN A 313 -3.85 -6.34 33.79
N ASN A 314 -3.13 -7.44 33.66
CA ASN A 314 -1.68 -7.51 33.89
C ASN A 314 -0.86 -7.40 32.59
N ILE A 315 -1.51 -7.38 31.43
CA ILE A 315 -0.87 -7.36 30.12
C ILE A 315 -0.83 -5.91 29.63
N MET A 316 0.34 -5.46 29.17
CA MET A 316 0.54 -4.09 28.72
C MET A 316 0.00 -3.85 27.30
N SER A 317 0.06 -4.86 26.43
CA SER A 317 -0.44 -4.78 25.07
C SER A 317 -1.94 -5.02 25.00
N THR A 318 -2.62 -4.24 24.15
CA THR A 318 -4.01 -4.49 23.80
C THR A 318 -4.12 -5.70 22.88
N PRO A 319 -5.12 -6.59 23.06
CA PRO A 319 -5.30 -7.74 22.18
C PRO A 319 -5.41 -7.31 20.71
N PRO A 320 -4.74 -7.99 19.77
CA PRO A 320 -4.89 -7.72 18.37
C PRO A 320 -6.26 -8.19 17.87
N THR A 321 -6.77 -7.52 16.86
CA THR A 321 -8.09 -7.80 16.29
C THR A 321 -7.97 -8.69 15.07
N LYS A 322 -8.62 -9.86 15.13
CA LYS A 322 -8.80 -10.77 14.00
C LYS A 322 -10.28 -10.82 13.65
N MET A 323 -10.61 -10.35 12.45
CA MET A 323 -11.98 -10.37 11.96
C MET A 323 -12.34 -11.74 11.38
N LYS A 324 -13.54 -12.23 11.71
CA LYS A 324 -14.10 -13.48 11.18
C LYS A 324 -15.54 -13.24 10.79
N ASN A 325 -15.75 -12.91 9.53
CA ASN A 325 -17.07 -12.61 9.00
C ASN A 325 -17.59 -13.69 8.05
N PRO A 326 -18.93 -13.83 7.93
CA PRO A 326 -19.55 -14.73 6.95
C PRO A 326 -19.08 -14.41 5.53
N GLY A 327 -18.99 -15.41 4.67
CA GLY A 327 -18.44 -15.29 3.32
C GLY A 327 -19.06 -14.19 2.46
N LEU A 328 -20.36 -13.91 2.65
CA LEU A 328 -21.08 -12.83 1.95
C LEU A 328 -20.56 -11.43 2.34
N PHE A 329 -20.26 -11.21 3.63
CA PHE A 329 -19.80 -9.92 4.16
C PHE A 329 -18.27 -9.79 4.21
N LYS A 330 -17.54 -10.89 3.99
CA LYS A 330 -16.08 -10.87 3.98
C LYS A 330 -15.45 -9.84 3.02
N PRO A 331 -15.98 -9.58 1.80
CA PRO A 331 -15.45 -8.53 0.94
C PRO A 331 -15.47 -7.13 1.57
N PHE A 332 -16.47 -6.83 2.43
CA PHE A 332 -16.61 -5.53 3.08
C PHE A 332 -15.60 -5.28 4.21
N GLU A 333 -14.88 -6.32 4.66
CA GLU A 333 -13.73 -6.15 5.56
C GLU A 333 -12.70 -5.16 4.99
N MET A 334 -12.58 -5.09 3.65
CA MET A 334 -11.71 -4.14 2.97
C MET A 334 -12.02 -2.68 3.34
N TYR A 335 -13.30 -2.31 3.44
CA TYR A 335 -13.68 -0.94 3.82
C TYR A 335 -13.41 -0.66 5.30
N VAL A 336 -13.58 -1.65 6.16
CA VAL A 336 -13.22 -1.54 7.57
C VAL A 336 -11.71 -1.43 7.75
N GLU A 337 -10.93 -2.25 7.03
CA GLU A 337 -9.46 -2.19 7.02
C GLU A 337 -8.93 -0.82 6.53
N MET A 338 -9.59 -0.21 5.52
CA MET A 338 -9.22 1.11 4.99
C MET A 338 -9.45 2.26 5.98
N TYR A 339 -10.48 2.18 6.79
CA TYR A 339 -10.77 3.18 7.82
C TYR A 339 -9.90 2.97 9.06
N GLY A 340 -9.75 1.72 9.49
CA GLY A 340 -9.01 1.28 10.65
C GLY A 340 -9.68 0.06 11.28
N LEU A 341 -8.91 -0.85 11.82
CA LEU A 341 -9.45 -2.05 12.46
C LEU A 341 -10.21 -1.72 13.75
N PRO A 342 -11.29 -2.45 14.08
CA PRO A 342 -12.02 -2.25 15.33
C PRO A 342 -11.13 -2.55 16.54
N SER A 343 -11.25 -1.76 17.59
CA SER A 343 -10.68 -2.08 18.88
C SER A 343 -11.27 -3.39 19.41
N TYR A 344 -10.53 -4.13 20.20
CA TYR A 344 -10.95 -5.46 20.66
C TYR A 344 -12.35 -5.49 21.32
N ASN A 345 -12.72 -4.42 22.03
CA ASN A 345 -14.01 -4.29 22.71
C ASN A 345 -15.10 -3.64 21.84
N GLU A 346 -14.77 -3.12 20.66
CA GLU A 346 -15.74 -2.52 19.75
C GLU A 346 -16.55 -3.57 18.99
N ILE A 347 -17.74 -3.17 18.53
CA ILE A 347 -18.53 -3.99 17.62
C ILE A 347 -17.87 -3.95 16.24
N ASP A 348 -17.74 -5.11 15.60
CA ASP A 348 -17.30 -5.21 14.21
C ASP A 348 -18.35 -4.60 13.27
N PRO A 349 -18.06 -3.50 12.57
CA PRO A 349 -19.03 -2.83 11.71
C PRO A 349 -19.23 -3.51 10.34
N THR A 350 -18.48 -4.57 10.02
CA THR A 350 -18.46 -5.18 8.68
C THR A 350 -19.83 -5.59 8.17
N ILE A 351 -20.66 -6.18 9.02
CA ILE A 351 -22.02 -6.59 8.62
C ILE A 351 -22.90 -5.36 8.41
N LEU A 352 -22.79 -4.36 9.30
CA LEU A 352 -23.55 -3.12 9.18
C LEU A 352 -23.22 -2.40 7.88
N ILE A 353 -21.95 -2.14 7.62
CA ILE A 353 -21.50 -1.49 6.37
C ILE A 353 -21.90 -2.31 5.14
N GLY A 354 -21.82 -3.64 5.22
CA GLY A 354 -22.24 -4.50 4.12
C GLY A 354 -23.71 -4.32 3.74
N ILE A 355 -24.57 -4.13 4.72
CA ILE A 355 -26.01 -3.92 4.52
C ILE A 355 -26.30 -2.47 4.11
N THR A 356 -25.84 -1.49 4.89
CA THR A 356 -26.13 -0.06 4.67
C THR A 356 -25.55 0.43 3.36
N TYR A 357 -24.29 0.08 3.06
CA TYR A 357 -23.61 0.42 1.80
C TYR A 357 -24.38 -0.14 0.59
N SER A 358 -24.75 -1.41 0.64
CA SER A 358 -25.43 -2.06 -0.49
C SER A 358 -26.83 -1.49 -0.70
N ILE A 359 -27.57 -1.17 0.38
CA ILE A 359 -28.90 -0.55 0.31
C ILE A 359 -28.78 0.89 -0.24
N LEU A 360 -27.89 1.70 0.30
CA LEU A 360 -27.70 3.09 -0.14
C LEU A 360 -27.23 3.16 -1.60
N PHE A 361 -26.31 2.29 -1.99
CA PHE A 361 -25.88 2.17 -3.38
C PHE A 361 -27.06 1.80 -4.28
N GLY A 362 -27.82 0.76 -3.91
CA GLY A 362 -28.98 0.32 -4.67
C GLY A 362 -30.06 1.38 -4.81
N PHE A 363 -30.29 2.19 -3.76
CA PHE A 363 -31.23 3.30 -3.80
C PHE A 363 -30.75 4.43 -4.74
N MET A 364 -29.46 4.78 -4.69
CA MET A 364 -28.87 5.80 -5.57
C MET A 364 -28.80 5.35 -7.03
N PHE A 365 -28.50 4.06 -7.25
CA PHE A 365 -28.29 3.44 -8.57
C PHE A 365 -29.44 2.47 -8.89
N GLY A 366 -30.67 2.96 -8.84
CA GLY A 366 -31.90 2.16 -8.92
C GLY A 366 -32.28 1.80 -10.36
N ASP A 367 -31.54 0.90 -11.02
CA ASP A 367 -31.85 0.32 -12.33
C ASP A 367 -31.74 -1.21 -12.30
N ALA A 368 -32.83 -1.91 -12.65
CA ALA A 368 -32.88 -3.36 -12.57
C ALA A 368 -31.99 -4.05 -13.59
N GLY A 369 -31.86 -3.51 -14.80
CA GLY A 369 -31.03 -4.09 -15.86
C GLY A 369 -29.54 -3.93 -15.59
N GLN A 370 -29.12 -2.73 -15.25
CA GLN A 370 -27.73 -2.44 -14.91
C GLN A 370 -27.33 -3.14 -13.59
N GLY A 371 -28.23 -3.15 -12.59
CA GLY A 371 -28.04 -3.87 -11.34
C GLY A 371 -27.81 -5.36 -11.54
N LEU A 372 -28.58 -6.01 -12.42
CA LEU A 372 -28.39 -7.42 -12.75
C LEU A 372 -27.03 -7.67 -13.43
N CYS A 373 -26.60 -6.79 -14.29
CA CYS A 373 -25.25 -6.87 -14.92
C CYS A 373 -24.13 -6.76 -13.86
N LEU A 374 -24.26 -5.82 -12.91
CA LEU A 374 -23.31 -5.68 -11.80
C LEU A 374 -23.31 -6.90 -10.87
N LEU A 375 -24.50 -7.47 -10.59
CA LEU A 375 -24.64 -8.68 -9.76
C LEU A 375 -23.90 -9.85 -10.40
N ILE A 376 -24.20 -10.17 -11.66
CA ILE A 376 -23.61 -11.32 -12.36
C ILE A 376 -22.14 -11.09 -12.62
N GLY A 377 -21.76 -9.94 -13.18
CA GLY A 377 -20.37 -9.58 -13.47
C GLY A 377 -19.49 -9.56 -12.24
N GLY A 378 -19.97 -8.94 -11.15
CA GLY A 378 -19.30 -8.92 -9.85
C GLY A 378 -19.11 -10.31 -9.25
N PHE A 379 -20.15 -11.15 -9.29
CA PHE A 379 -20.09 -12.52 -8.78
C PHE A 379 -19.08 -13.38 -9.56
N LEU A 380 -19.07 -13.30 -10.88
CA LEU A 380 -18.12 -14.03 -11.72
C LEU A 380 -16.67 -13.60 -11.44
N LEU A 381 -16.41 -12.30 -11.39
CA LEU A 381 -15.07 -11.77 -11.08
C LEU A 381 -14.61 -12.16 -9.66
N TYR A 382 -15.52 -12.13 -8.69
CA TYR A 382 -15.20 -12.57 -7.32
C TYR A 382 -14.86 -14.05 -7.27
N LYS A 383 -15.62 -14.90 -7.96
CA LYS A 383 -15.41 -16.35 -7.98
C LYS A 383 -14.10 -16.75 -8.70
N PHE A 384 -13.82 -16.14 -9.86
CA PHE A 384 -12.65 -16.54 -10.68
C PHE A 384 -11.36 -15.83 -10.26
N LYS A 385 -11.40 -14.53 -9.96
CA LYS A 385 -10.20 -13.74 -9.63
C LYS A 385 -10.04 -13.47 -8.12
N LYS A 386 -11.00 -13.85 -7.29
CA LYS A 386 -11.03 -13.61 -5.83
C LYS A 386 -10.83 -12.12 -5.44
N MET A 387 -11.20 -11.19 -6.32
CA MET A 387 -11.11 -9.75 -6.05
C MET A 387 -12.18 -9.34 -5.04
N ARG A 388 -11.79 -8.81 -3.87
CA ARG A 388 -12.71 -8.37 -2.81
C ARG A 388 -13.71 -7.32 -3.32
N LEU A 389 -13.25 -6.33 -4.08
CA LEU A 389 -14.11 -5.28 -4.66
C LEU A 389 -15.23 -5.84 -5.53
N ALA A 390 -14.96 -6.89 -6.29
CA ALA A 390 -15.98 -7.52 -7.15
C ALA A 390 -17.12 -8.15 -6.32
N GLY A 391 -16.82 -8.68 -5.13
CA GLY A 391 -17.82 -9.17 -4.20
C GLY A 391 -18.74 -8.06 -3.69
N ILE A 392 -18.19 -6.88 -3.38
CA ILE A 392 -18.96 -5.69 -2.98
C ILE A 392 -19.90 -5.25 -4.11
N ILE A 393 -19.37 -5.13 -5.34
CA ILE A 393 -20.14 -4.75 -6.54
C ILE A 393 -21.31 -5.73 -6.77
N SER A 394 -21.10 -7.02 -6.53
CA SER A 394 -22.16 -8.03 -6.66
C SER A 394 -23.29 -7.80 -5.65
N CYS A 395 -22.96 -7.49 -4.38
CA CYS A 395 -23.97 -7.17 -3.36
C CYS A 395 -24.72 -5.87 -3.70
N CYS A 396 -24.01 -4.85 -4.15
CA CYS A 396 -24.60 -3.59 -4.63
C CYS A 396 -25.54 -3.82 -5.81
N GLY A 397 -25.15 -4.65 -6.78
CA GLY A 397 -25.98 -5.02 -7.93
C GLY A 397 -27.28 -5.72 -7.53
N PHE A 398 -27.25 -6.54 -6.47
CA PHE A 398 -28.45 -7.18 -5.93
C PHE A 398 -29.47 -6.14 -5.45
N PHE A 399 -29.05 -5.19 -4.61
CA PHE A 399 -29.95 -4.14 -4.12
C PHE A 399 -30.34 -3.15 -5.21
N SER A 400 -29.44 -2.83 -6.16
CA SER A 400 -29.76 -2.01 -7.33
C SER A 400 -30.87 -2.65 -8.19
N THR A 401 -30.84 -3.98 -8.35
CA THR A 401 -31.91 -4.70 -9.04
C THR A 401 -33.24 -4.58 -8.30
N ILE A 402 -33.26 -4.70 -6.97
CA ILE A 402 -34.47 -4.55 -6.16
C ILE A 402 -35.04 -3.14 -6.29
N PHE A 403 -34.21 -2.11 -6.05
CA PHE A 403 -34.67 -0.72 -6.17
C PHE A 403 -35.04 -0.35 -7.60
N GLY A 404 -34.37 -0.91 -8.61
CA GLY A 404 -34.73 -0.73 -10.02
C GLY A 404 -36.15 -1.26 -10.34
N VAL A 405 -36.53 -2.40 -9.77
CA VAL A 405 -37.91 -2.91 -9.88
C VAL A 405 -38.89 -2.01 -9.10
N LEU A 406 -38.51 -1.50 -7.93
CA LEU A 406 -39.37 -0.59 -7.14
C LEU A 406 -39.60 0.75 -7.86
N PHE A 407 -38.60 1.27 -8.55
CA PHE A 407 -38.66 2.52 -9.32
C PHE A 407 -39.22 2.32 -10.75
N GLY A 408 -39.24 1.06 -11.23
CA GLY A 408 -39.77 0.72 -12.55
C GLY A 408 -38.76 1.02 -13.68
N SER A 409 -37.44 1.02 -13.42
CA SER A 409 -36.41 1.28 -14.43
C SER A 409 -35.66 0.01 -14.80
N VAL A 410 -35.55 -0.25 -16.12
CA VAL A 410 -34.76 -1.36 -16.70
C VAL A 410 -33.94 -0.82 -17.86
N PHE A 411 -32.62 -0.68 -17.70
CA PHE A 411 -31.72 -0.02 -18.67
C PHE A 411 -32.20 1.38 -19.06
N GLY A 412 -32.87 2.09 -18.12
CA GLY A 412 -33.46 3.40 -18.34
C GLY A 412 -34.86 3.41 -18.96
N PHE A 413 -35.36 2.28 -19.45
CA PHE A 413 -36.73 2.18 -19.93
C PHE A 413 -37.71 2.09 -18.76
N GLU A 414 -38.68 3.02 -18.69
CA GLU A 414 -39.70 3.07 -17.64
C GLU A 414 -41.02 2.41 -18.07
N ASP A 415 -41.15 2.02 -19.34
CA ASP A 415 -42.33 1.40 -19.92
C ASP A 415 -42.37 -0.13 -19.78
N ILE A 416 -41.25 -0.76 -19.41
CA ILE A 416 -41.11 -2.23 -19.33
C ILE A 416 -41.71 -2.78 -18.05
N ILE A 417 -41.53 -2.10 -16.92
CA ILE A 417 -42.03 -2.47 -15.63
C ILE A 417 -42.71 -1.26 -15.00
N ASP A 418 -43.96 -1.41 -14.58
CA ASP A 418 -44.64 -0.35 -13.83
C ASP A 418 -43.96 -0.17 -12.46
N ALA A 419 -43.73 1.09 -12.06
CA ALA A 419 -43.11 1.40 -10.78
C ALA A 419 -44.02 0.87 -9.62
N MET A 420 -43.44 -0.02 -8.80
CA MET A 420 -44.17 -0.58 -7.66
C MET A 420 -44.27 0.38 -6.46
N TRP A 421 -43.39 1.37 -6.39
CA TRP A 421 -43.30 2.29 -5.26
C TRP A 421 -43.39 3.76 -5.71
N LEU A 422 -42.36 4.33 -6.30
CA LEU A 422 -42.35 5.71 -6.77
C LEU A 422 -41.42 5.88 -7.95
N ARG A 423 -41.69 6.86 -8.81
CA ARG A 423 -40.81 7.29 -9.89
C ARG A 423 -39.94 8.46 -9.40
N PRO A 424 -38.61 8.38 -9.44
CA PRO A 424 -37.73 9.38 -8.85
C PRO A 424 -37.92 10.80 -9.41
N GLN A 425 -38.33 10.96 -10.67
CA GLN A 425 -38.52 12.27 -11.29
C GLN A 425 -39.90 12.87 -11.06
N GLU A 426 -40.96 12.06 -10.98
CA GLU A 426 -42.34 12.51 -10.98
C GLU A 426 -42.94 12.65 -9.58
N ALA A 427 -42.44 11.86 -8.60
CA ALA A 427 -43.01 11.81 -7.26
C ALA A 427 -42.80 13.14 -6.50
N MET A 428 -43.89 13.87 -6.25
CA MET A 428 -43.87 15.13 -5.50
C MET A 428 -44.72 15.03 -4.24
N THR A 429 -44.18 15.52 -3.13
CA THR A 429 -44.92 15.64 -1.85
C THR A 429 -45.07 17.11 -1.50
N ASP A 430 -46.30 17.52 -1.19
CA ASP A 430 -46.59 18.88 -0.71
C ASP A 430 -46.25 18.98 0.79
N LEU A 431 -45.21 19.79 1.08
CA LEU A 431 -44.79 20.04 2.45
C LEU A 431 -45.31 21.39 2.93
N PRO A 432 -45.94 21.45 4.11
CA PRO A 432 -46.27 22.73 4.71
C PRO A 432 -44.98 23.53 4.94
N PHE A 433 -44.91 24.79 4.51
CA PHE A 433 -43.78 25.74 4.54
C PHE A 433 -42.77 25.65 3.39
N ILE A 434 -42.44 24.49 2.82
CA ILE A 434 -41.37 24.32 1.82
C ILE A 434 -41.95 24.24 0.41
N GLY A 435 -43.28 23.92 0.32
CA GLY A 435 -43.93 23.71 -0.97
C GLY A 435 -43.73 22.29 -1.51
N LYS A 436 -43.71 22.13 -2.85
CA LYS A 436 -43.55 20.83 -3.50
C LYS A 436 -42.10 20.40 -3.47
N LEU A 437 -41.79 19.32 -2.76
CA LEU A 437 -40.48 18.69 -2.74
C LEU A 437 -40.60 17.28 -3.33
N ASN A 438 -39.56 16.85 -4.02
CA ASN A 438 -39.52 15.49 -4.55
C ASN A 438 -39.50 14.47 -3.38
N THR A 439 -40.41 13.51 -3.43
CA THR A 439 -40.63 12.48 -2.40
C THR A 439 -39.37 11.66 -2.12
N VAL A 440 -38.51 11.47 -3.13
CA VAL A 440 -37.24 10.72 -2.98
C VAL A 440 -36.30 11.36 -1.95
N PHE A 441 -36.24 12.71 -1.89
CA PHE A 441 -35.43 13.41 -0.88
C PHE A 441 -35.96 13.19 0.54
N VAL A 442 -37.27 13.20 0.69
CA VAL A 442 -37.94 12.96 1.98
C VAL A 442 -37.64 11.56 2.48
N VAL A 443 -37.76 10.57 1.60
CA VAL A 443 -37.46 9.17 1.91
C VAL A 443 -35.96 9.00 2.24
N ALA A 444 -35.08 9.62 1.46
CA ALA A 444 -33.63 9.57 1.72
C ALA A 444 -33.25 10.12 3.10
N ILE A 445 -33.86 11.27 3.49
CA ILE A 445 -33.66 11.86 4.83
C ILE A 445 -34.22 10.92 5.92
N ALA A 446 -35.41 10.33 5.71
CA ALA A 446 -36.00 9.41 6.67
C ALA A 446 -35.12 8.15 6.88
N ILE A 447 -34.60 7.56 5.80
CA ILE A 447 -33.64 6.45 5.87
C ILE A 447 -32.39 6.90 6.64
N GLY A 448 -31.84 8.08 6.32
CA GLY A 448 -30.68 8.64 7.01
C GLY A 448 -30.89 8.83 8.50
N MET A 449 -32.04 9.38 8.90
CA MET A 449 -32.40 9.51 10.33
C MET A 449 -32.46 8.14 11.02
N GLY A 450 -33.03 7.13 10.35
CA GLY A 450 -33.10 5.76 10.88
C GLY A 450 -31.69 5.15 11.08
N ILE A 451 -30.80 5.35 10.11
CA ILE A 451 -29.41 4.87 10.19
C ILE A 451 -28.65 5.59 11.32
N ILE A 452 -28.80 6.90 11.47
CA ILE A 452 -28.17 7.67 12.56
C ILE A 452 -28.64 7.16 13.93
N LEU A 453 -29.95 6.93 14.11
CA LEU A 453 -30.46 6.36 15.35
C LEU A 453 -29.87 4.96 15.64
N LEU A 454 -29.75 4.13 14.63
CA LEU A 454 -29.09 2.82 14.76
C LEU A 454 -27.62 2.96 15.21
N CYS A 455 -26.89 3.88 14.60
CA CYS A 455 -25.48 4.14 14.99
C CYS A 455 -25.36 4.63 16.43
N MET A 456 -26.25 5.49 16.89
CA MET A 456 -26.28 5.94 18.30
C MET A 456 -26.55 4.77 19.26
N ILE A 457 -27.46 3.85 18.92
CA ILE A 457 -27.70 2.64 19.71
C ILE A 457 -26.43 1.78 19.78
N LEU A 458 -25.74 1.61 18.65
CA LEU A 458 -24.47 0.86 18.62
C LEU A 458 -23.37 1.53 19.46
N ASN A 459 -23.31 2.87 19.45
CA ASN A 459 -22.38 3.62 20.30
C ASN A 459 -22.67 3.39 21.80
N ILE A 460 -23.93 3.39 22.19
CA ILE A 460 -24.33 3.08 23.57
C ILE A 460 -23.87 1.67 23.95
N ILE A 461 -24.09 0.67 23.08
CA ILE A 461 -23.66 -0.70 23.33
C ILE A 461 -22.13 -0.78 23.49
N ASN A 462 -21.35 -0.08 22.63
CA ASN A 462 -19.90 -0.01 22.73
C ASN A 462 -19.46 0.65 24.05
N SER A 463 -20.06 1.77 24.41
CA SER A 463 -19.75 2.53 25.63
C SER A 463 -20.06 1.74 26.91
N VAL A 464 -21.16 0.95 26.91
CA VAL A 464 -21.46 0.02 28.02
C VAL A 464 -20.41 -1.07 28.15
N LYS A 465 -19.92 -1.63 27.02
CA LYS A 465 -18.84 -2.62 27.05
C LYS A 465 -17.50 -2.03 27.53
N GLU A 466 -17.25 -0.77 27.24
CA GLU A 466 -16.07 -0.04 27.72
C GLU A 466 -16.19 0.40 29.20
N HIS A 467 -17.34 0.20 29.84
CA HIS A 467 -17.66 0.69 31.18
C HIS A 467 -17.48 2.20 31.35
N ASN A 468 -17.68 2.97 30.29
CA ASN A 468 -17.59 4.43 30.32
C ASN A 468 -18.96 5.06 30.54
N THR A 469 -19.23 5.50 31.76
CA THR A 469 -20.51 6.07 32.17
C THR A 469 -20.82 7.41 31.50
N GLU A 470 -19.81 8.24 31.30
CA GLU A 470 -19.96 9.53 30.61
C GLU A 470 -20.46 9.37 29.19
N LYS A 471 -19.78 8.52 28.40
CA LYS A 471 -20.13 8.26 27.00
C LYS A 471 -21.46 7.51 26.86
N THR A 472 -21.82 6.67 27.83
CA THR A 472 -23.08 5.92 27.77
C THR A 472 -24.29 6.83 27.97
N TRP A 473 -24.26 7.73 28.95
CA TRP A 473 -25.44 8.47 29.37
C TRP A 473 -25.48 9.92 28.88
N PHE A 474 -24.37 10.64 28.91
CA PHE A 474 -24.32 12.09 28.78
C PHE A 474 -23.74 12.60 27.47
N ASP A 475 -23.09 11.73 26.70
CA ASP A 475 -22.47 12.11 25.44
C ASP A 475 -23.50 12.40 24.34
N THR A 476 -23.09 13.16 23.35
CA THR A 476 -23.88 13.54 22.17
C THR A 476 -24.38 12.34 21.37
N ASN A 477 -23.59 11.28 21.28
CA ASN A 477 -23.99 10.00 20.68
C ASN A 477 -24.44 8.97 21.71
N GLY A 478 -24.57 9.35 22.98
CA GLY A 478 -25.05 8.52 24.08
C GLY A 478 -26.58 8.56 24.24
N ALA A 479 -27.07 8.10 25.41
CA ALA A 479 -28.51 8.01 25.68
C ALA A 479 -29.22 9.37 25.62
N ALA A 480 -28.60 10.45 26.14
CA ALA A 480 -29.17 11.81 26.08
C ALA A 480 -29.30 12.29 24.62
N GLY A 481 -28.27 12.11 23.80
CA GLY A 481 -28.30 12.45 22.38
C GLY A 481 -29.31 11.63 21.59
N LEU A 482 -29.43 10.33 21.89
CA LEU A 482 -30.43 9.44 21.28
C LEU A 482 -31.87 9.91 21.54
N VAL A 483 -32.19 10.24 22.80
CA VAL A 483 -33.56 10.73 23.17
C VAL A 483 -33.85 12.04 22.45
N PHE A 484 -32.89 12.98 22.43
CA PHE A 484 -33.04 14.26 21.75
C PHE A 484 -33.28 14.07 20.24
N TYR A 485 -32.43 13.30 19.57
CA TYR A 485 -32.51 13.08 18.12
C TYR A 485 -33.76 12.27 17.73
N PHE A 486 -34.13 11.28 18.53
CA PHE A 486 -35.37 10.54 18.34
C PHE A 486 -36.60 11.45 18.47
N ALA A 487 -36.64 12.33 19.48
CA ALA A 487 -37.73 13.31 19.65
C ALA A 487 -37.79 14.25 18.43
N LEU A 488 -36.66 14.73 17.93
CA LEU A 488 -36.56 15.57 16.74
C LEU A 488 -37.13 14.83 15.51
N ALA A 489 -36.69 13.59 15.26
CA ALA A 489 -37.14 12.79 14.16
C ALA A 489 -38.64 12.50 14.25
N ALA A 490 -39.16 12.14 15.44
CA ALA A 490 -40.58 11.90 15.68
C ALA A 490 -41.44 13.13 15.42
N VAL A 491 -40.98 14.32 15.86
CA VAL A 491 -41.69 15.59 15.59
C VAL A 491 -41.77 15.88 14.10
N ILE A 492 -40.64 15.70 13.36
CA ILE A 492 -40.60 15.92 11.92
C ILE A 492 -41.57 14.94 11.21
N VAL A 493 -41.54 13.67 11.55
CA VAL A 493 -42.44 12.66 10.94
C VAL A 493 -43.92 12.93 11.26
N LEU A 494 -44.26 13.25 12.50
CA LEU A 494 -45.63 13.58 12.88
C LEU A 494 -46.15 14.82 12.16
N TYR A 495 -45.27 15.86 12.07
CA TYR A 495 -45.59 17.10 11.37
C TYR A 495 -45.85 16.85 9.87
N MET A 496 -45.01 16.05 9.24
CA MET A 496 -45.16 15.70 7.82
C MET A 496 -46.39 14.81 7.55
N SER A 497 -46.76 13.95 8.52
CA SER A 497 -47.92 13.09 8.41
C SER A 497 -49.24 13.85 8.68
N GLY A 498 -49.19 15.16 8.98
CA GLY A 498 -50.37 15.99 9.27
C GLY A 498 -51.05 15.64 10.60
N ASN A 499 -50.39 14.86 11.46
CA ASN A 499 -50.93 14.48 12.77
C ASN A 499 -50.69 15.60 13.81
N ALA A 500 -51.54 15.64 14.83
CA ALA A 500 -51.40 16.59 15.92
C ALA A 500 -50.08 16.36 16.68
N LEU A 501 -49.31 17.45 16.88
CA LEU A 501 -48.09 17.39 17.67
C LEU A 501 -48.41 17.09 19.15
N PRO A 502 -47.51 16.39 19.87
CA PRO A 502 -47.65 16.17 21.31
C PRO A 502 -47.80 17.48 22.08
N ALA A 503 -48.41 17.42 23.28
CA ALA A 503 -48.56 18.61 24.11
C ALA A 503 -47.24 19.34 24.32
N THR A 504 -47.25 20.68 24.31
CA THR A 504 -46.05 21.55 24.43
C THR A 504 -45.19 21.16 25.62
N ILE A 505 -45.79 20.74 26.73
CA ILE A 505 -45.06 20.30 27.93
C ILE A 505 -44.19 19.06 27.63
N VAL A 506 -44.73 18.08 26.91
CA VAL A 506 -44.02 16.85 26.55
C VAL A 506 -42.84 17.18 25.64
N LEU A 507 -43.02 18.05 24.64
CA LEU A 507 -41.95 18.51 23.75
C LEU A 507 -40.86 19.26 24.53
N THR A 508 -41.25 20.14 25.44
CA THR A 508 -40.31 20.89 26.27
C THR A 508 -39.42 19.95 27.10
N VAL A 509 -40.01 18.96 27.73
CA VAL A 509 -39.29 17.95 28.53
C VAL A 509 -38.37 17.12 27.65
N LEU A 510 -38.85 16.63 26.49
CA LEU A 510 -38.08 15.79 25.57
C LEU A 510 -36.89 16.53 24.92
N PHE A 511 -36.91 17.85 24.80
CA PHE A 511 -35.81 18.63 24.22
C PHE A 511 -34.91 19.22 25.30
N ILE A 512 -35.46 19.83 26.37
CA ILE A 512 -34.64 20.55 27.35
C ILE A 512 -33.89 19.61 28.27
N ILE A 513 -34.47 18.49 28.72
CA ILE A 513 -33.75 17.58 29.63
C ILE A 513 -32.51 16.96 28.98
N PRO A 514 -32.57 16.37 27.76
CA PRO A 514 -31.36 15.85 27.12
C PRO A 514 -30.32 16.92 26.84
N LEU A 515 -30.72 18.13 26.45
CA LEU A 515 -29.78 19.26 26.26
C LEU A 515 -29.05 19.63 27.56
N LEU A 516 -29.76 19.69 28.68
CA LEU A 516 -29.16 19.94 29.99
C LEU A 516 -28.23 18.81 30.42
N LEU A 517 -28.60 17.55 30.15
CA LEU A 517 -27.74 16.40 30.45
C LEU A 517 -26.44 16.44 29.63
N MET A 518 -26.51 16.81 28.35
CA MET A 518 -25.34 17.00 27.50
C MET A 518 -24.49 18.19 27.96
N PHE A 519 -25.12 19.30 28.36
CA PHE A 519 -24.42 20.50 28.85
C PHE A 519 -23.62 20.22 30.12
N PHE A 520 -24.22 19.45 31.05
CA PHE A 520 -23.61 19.11 32.33
C PHE A 520 -22.88 17.74 32.32
N LYS A 521 -22.47 17.23 31.17
CA LYS A 521 -21.86 15.90 31.04
C LYS A 521 -20.64 15.70 31.95
N GLU A 522 -19.71 16.67 31.97
CA GLU A 522 -18.48 16.58 32.80
C GLU A 522 -18.77 16.57 34.31
N PRO A 523 -19.53 17.54 34.88
CA PRO A 523 -19.80 17.51 36.31
C PRO A 523 -20.68 16.33 36.73
N LEU A 524 -21.62 15.88 35.90
CA LEU A 524 -22.45 14.72 36.22
C LEU A 524 -21.66 13.41 36.20
N SER A 525 -20.76 13.24 35.24
CA SER A 525 -19.90 12.05 35.18
C SER A 525 -18.93 12.00 36.37
N ALA A 526 -18.35 13.15 36.77
CA ALA A 526 -17.47 13.25 37.92
C ALA A 526 -18.18 12.87 39.24
N ILE A 527 -19.44 13.25 39.40
CA ILE A 527 -20.25 12.90 40.58
C ILE A 527 -20.51 11.39 40.64
N ILE A 528 -20.84 10.76 39.49
CA ILE A 528 -21.14 9.33 39.42
C ILE A 528 -19.87 8.50 39.64
N GLU A 529 -18.76 8.86 39.02
CA GLU A 529 -17.49 8.15 39.13
C GLU A 529 -16.70 8.47 40.41
N LYS A 530 -17.20 9.37 41.26
CA LYS A 530 -16.55 9.82 42.50
C LYS A 530 -15.12 10.30 42.31
N LYS A 531 -14.80 10.84 41.13
CA LYS A 531 -13.52 11.45 40.84
C LYS A 531 -13.55 12.94 41.22
N ALA A 532 -12.62 13.39 42.03
CA ALA A 532 -12.45 14.81 42.32
C ALA A 532 -11.80 15.51 41.10
N GLN A 533 -12.61 15.92 40.14
CA GLN A 533 -12.14 16.78 39.05
C GLN A 533 -12.18 18.24 39.52
N LYS A 534 -11.02 18.91 39.51
CA LYS A 534 -10.97 20.37 39.59
C LYS A 534 -11.41 20.94 38.24
N MET A 535 -12.45 21.77 38.26
CA MET A 535 -12.83 22.56 37.09
C MET A 535 -11.64 23.44 36.68
N GLU A 536 -11.00 23.11 35.57
CA GLU A 536 -9.97 23.93 34.97
C GLU A 536 -10.66 25.16 34.31
N GLY A 537 -10.41 26.37 34.83
CA GLY A 537 -10.80 27.61 34.18
C GLY A 537 -11.96 28.41 34.77
N GLY A 538 -12.64 27.92 35.81
CA GLY A 538 -13.73 28.67 36.48
C GLY A 538 -15.09 28.55 35.76
N VAL A 539 -16.18 28.92 36.50
CA VAL A 539 -17.58 28.77 36.08
C VAL A 539 -17.91 29.50 34.77
N GLY A 540 -17.32 30.70 34.56
CA GLY A 540 -17.57 31.47 33.33
C GLY A 540 -17.05 30.81 32.07
N MET A 541 -15.86 30.19 32.12
CA MET A 541 -15.27 29.47 31.00
C MET A 541 -16.07 28.20 30.69
N PHE A 542 -16.49 27.45 31.70
CA PHE A 542 -17.34 26.26 31.58
C PHE A 542 -18.68 26.59 30.85
N ILE A 543 -19.36 27.67 31.24
CA ILE A 543 -20.62 28.06 30.59
C ILE A 543 -20.40 28.45 29.13
N THR A 544 -19.35 29.23 28.85
CA THR A 544 -19.06 29.64 27.48
C THR A 544 -18.71 28.44 26.59
N GLN A 545 -17.85 27.57 27.06
CA GLN A 545 -17.47 26.35 26.34
C GLN A 545 -18.67 25.42 26.11
N GLY A 546 -19.48 25.19 27.14
CA GLY A 546 -20.67 24.34 27.03
C GLY A 546 -21.72 24.88 26.04
N VAL A 547 -21.92 26.21 25.97
CA VAL A 547 -22.82 26.80 24.95
C VAL A 547 -22.29 26.59 23.55
N PHE A 548 -21.00 26.78 23.29
CA PHE A 548 -20.39 26.53 21.98
C PHE A 548 -20.47 25.04 21.61
N GLU A 549 -20.21 24.15 22.55
CA GLU A 549 -20.31 22.69 22.33
C GLU A 549 -21.73 22.27 21.98
N LEU A 550 -22.76 22.78 22.69
CA LEU A 550 -24.15 22.52 22.33
C LEU A 550 -24.51 23.03 20.93
N PHE A 551 -24.04 24.22 20.58
CA PHE A 551 -24.27 24.77 19.25
C PHE A 551 -23.63 23.90 18.16
N GLU A 552 -22.38 23.44 18.37
CA GLU A 552 -21.69 22.50 17.47
C GLU A 552 -22.44 21.19 17.31
N VAL A 553 -22.97 20.64 18.41
CA VAL A 553 -23.76 19.40 18.40
C VAL A 553 -25.04 19.56 17.56
N LEU A 554 -25.77 20.65 17.74
CA LEU A 554 -26.97 20.94 16.96
C LEU A 554 -26.68 21.10 15.48
N LEU A 555 -25.62 21.82 15.15
CA LEU A 555 -25.15 21.95 13.76
C LEU A 555 -24.73 20.61 13.17
N SER A 556 -24.04 19.78 13.95
CA SER A 556 -23.62 18.43 13.52
C SER A 556 -24.81 17.54 13.22
N TYR A 557 -25.85 17.52 14.07
CA TYR A 557 -27.06 16.75 13.81
C TYR A 557 -27.78 17.22 12.54
N PHE A 558 -27.89 18.52 12.34
CA PHE A 558 -28.53 19.11 11.17
C PHE A 558 -27.73 18.80 9.89
N SER A 559 -26.43 19.05 9.89
CA SER A 559 -25.53 18.80 8.75
C SER A 559 -25.51 17.35 8.34
N ASN A 560 -25.36 16.43 9.31
CA ASN A 560 -25.32 15.01 9.04
C ASN A 560 -26.65 14.45 8.52
N THR A 561 -27.78 14.99 8.99
CA THR A 561 -29.11 14.63 8.46
C THR A 561 -29.27 15.11 7.03
N LEU A 562 -28.85 16.35 6.73
CA LEU A 562 -28.88 16.89 5.37
C LEU A 562 -27.94 16.17 4.41
N SER A 563 -26.86 15.57 4.88
CA SER A 563 -25.94 14.80 4.02
C SER A 563 -26.64 13.65 3.29
N PHE A 564 -27.72 13.11 3.85
CA PHE A 564 -28.52 12.05 3.21
C PHE A 564 -29.38 12.54 2.05
N VAL A 565 -29.60 13.85 1.88
CA VAL A 565 -30.25 14.42 0.67
C VAL A 565 -29.50 14.00 -0.60
N ARG A 566 -28.20 13.81 -0.50
CA ARG A 566 -27.35 13.33 -1.60
C ARG A 566 -27.83 11.99 -2.15
N VAL A 567 -28.33 11.09 -1.30
CA VAL A 567 -28.86 9.78 -1.72
C VAL A 567 -30.02 9.98 -2.71
N GLY A 568 -30.94 10.87 -2.38
CA GLY A 568 -32.05 11.22 -3.26
C GLY A 568 -31.60 11.98 -4.53
N ALA A 569 -30.60 12.87 -4.39
CA ALA A 569 -30.07 13.63 -5.52
C ALA A 569 -29.45 12.70 -6.58
N PHE A 570 -28.68 11.69 -6.18
CA PHE A 570 -28.09 10.73 -7.10
C PHE A 570 -29.16 9.81 -7.73
N ALA A 571 -30.19 9.41 -6.99
CA ALA A 571 -31.29 8.63 -7.56
C ALA A 571 -32.05 9.41 -8.67
N VAL A 572 -32.30 10.70 -8.46
CA VAL A 572 -32.92 11.56 -9.48
C VAL A 572 -31.96 11.83 -10.65
N SER A 573 -30.66 12.03 -10.36
CA SER A 573 -29.63 12.25 -11.38
C SER A 573 -29.47 11.03 -12.29
N HIS A 574 -29.48 9.83 -11.72
CA HIS A 574 -29.40 8.57 -12.47
C HIS A 574 -30.58 8.45 -13.47
N ALA A 575 -31.81 8.64 -12.99
CA ALA A 575 -32.99 8.60 -13.85
C ALA A 575 -32.91 9.65 -14.97
N ALA A 576 -32.46 10.89 -14.65
CA ALA A 576 -32.30 11.95 -15.65
C ALA A 576 -31.20 11.61 -16.68
N MET A 577 -30.06 11.05 -16.28
CA MET A 577 -29.01 10.64 -17.21
C MET A 577 -29.47 9.52 -18.14
N MET A 578 -30.21 8.55 -17.60
CA MET A 578 -30.75 7.48 -18.43
C MET A 578 -31.79 8.00 -19.45
N GLN A 579 -32.61 8.97 -19.07
CA GLN A 579 -33.53 9.63 -20.01
C GLN A 579 -32.77 10.34 -21.13
N VAL A 580 -31.69 11.03 -20.84
CA VAL A 580 -30.83 11.66 -21.88
C VAL A 580 -30.23 10.61 -22.83
N VAL A 581 -29.75 9.47 -22.32
CA VAL A 581 -29.24 8.38 -23.15
C VAL A 581 -30.32 7.84 -24.08
N LEU A 582 -31.54 7.64 -23.60
CA LEU A 582 -32.67 7.16 -24.40
C LEU A 582 -33.11 8.20 -25.45
N MET A 583 -33.10 9.48 -25.09
CA MET A 583 -33.39 10.59 -26.04
C MET A 583 -32.36 10.63 -27.17
N LEU A 584 -31.05 10.52 -26.85
CA LEU A 584 -29.97 10.45 -27.85
C LEU A 584 -30.07 9.21 -28.71
N ALA A 585 -30.59 8.11 -28.17
CA ALA A 585 -30.84 6.88 -28.94
C ALA A 585 -32.06 6.96 -29.84
N GLY A 586 -32.90 8.02 -29.75
CA GLY A 586 -34.13 8.17 -30.51
C GLY A 586 -35.23 7.19 -30.08
N ALA A 587 -35.22 6.74 -28.81
CA ALA A 587 -36.19 5.75 -28.32
C ALA A 587 -37.64 6.25 -28.39
N GLU A 588 -37.89 7.56 -28.23
CA GLU A 588 -39.20 8.20 -28.32
C GLU A 588 -39.78 8.16 -29.77
N ALA A 589 -38.91 8.04 -30.81
CA ALA A 589 -39.31 7.98 -32.20
C ALA A 589 -39.68 6.56 -32.70
N GLY A 590 -39.71 5.57 -31.81
CA GLY A 590 -40.16 4.19 -32.06
C GLY A 590 -39.12 3.23 -32.64
N SER A 591 -37.90 3.68 -32.94
CA SER A 591 -36.78 2.82 -33.39
C SER A 591 -35.46 3.20 -32.71
N PRO A 592 -35.20 2.69 -31.49
CA PRO A 592 -34.01 3.05 -30.77
C PRO A 592 -32.73 2.57 -31.46
N ASN A 593 -31.70 3.41 -31.49
CA ASN A 593 -30.38 3.01 -31.92
C ASN A 593 -29.69 2.22 -30.79
N TRP A 594 -29.70 0.89 -30.92
CA TRP A 594 -29.17 -0.02 -29.91
C TRP A 594 -27.68 0.20 -29.61
N ALA A 595 -26.89 0.68 -30.58
CA ALA A 595 -25.47 0.99 -30.32
C ALA A 595 -25.33 2.14 -29.32
N VAL A 596 -26.19 3.17 -29.41
CA VAL A 596 -26.22 4.30 -28.48
C VAL A 596 -26.76 3.87 -27.11
N VAL A 597 -27.81 3.03 -27.10
CA VAL A 597 -28.36 2.49 -25.86
C VAL A 597 -27.29 1.69 -25.09
N ILE A 598 -26.63 0.72 -25.75
CA ILE A 598 -25.61 -0.12 -25.10
C ILE A 598 -24.40 0.72 -24.68
N GLY A 599 -23.89 1.58 -25.56
CA GLY A 599 -22.74 2.43 -25.27
C GLY A 599 -23.03 3.42 -24.13
N GLY A 600 -24.23 4.05 -24.14
CA GLY A 600 -24.68 4.96 -23.09
C GLY A 600 -24.87 4.25 -21.74
N ASN A 601 -25.52 3.09 -21.72
CA ASN A 601 -25.67 2.29 -20.50
C ASN A 601 -24.32 1.84 -19.94
N LEU A 602 -23.37 1.42 -20.78
CA LEU A 602 -22.03 1.04 -20.33
C LEU A 602 -21.29 2.23 -19.74
N PHE A 603 -21.38 3.40 -20.38
CA PHE A 603 -20.75 4.64 -19.89
C PHE A 603 -21.36 5.09 -18.55
N VAL A 604 -22.70 5.16 -18.46
CA VAL A 604 -23.41 5.56 -17.24
C VAL A 604 -23.12 4.56 -16.11
N CYS A 605 -23.21 3.27 -16.38
CA CYS A 605 -22.93 2.24 -15.39
C CYS A 605 -21.49 2.32 -14.85
N GLY A 606 -20.50 2.55 -15.71
CA GLY A 606 -19.10 2.66 -15.30
C GLY A 606 -18.81 3.95 -14.54
N MET A 607 -19.18 5.09 -15.10
CA MET A 607 -18.89 6.41 -14.52
C MET A 607 -19.72 6.68 -13.27
N GLU A 608 -21.02 6.52 -13.36
CA GLU A 608 -21.92 6.81 -12.25
C GLU A 608 -21.80 5.77 -11.13
N GLY A 609 -21.65 4.49 -11.48
CA GLY A 609 -21.42 3.44 -10.48
C GLY A 609 -20.18 3.70 -9.64
N LEU A 610 -19.10 4.24 -10.23
CA LEU A 610 -17.91 4.67 -9.50
C LEU A 610 -18.21 5.87 -8.57
N ILE A 611 -18.86 6.90 -9.10
CA ILE A 611 -19.18 8.12 -8.34
C ILE A 611 -20.11 7.78 -7.16
N VAL A 612 -21.17 7.03 -7.42
CA VAL A 612 -22.13 6.58 -6.37
C VAL A 612 -21.40 5.75 -5.33
N GLY A 613 -20.54 4.81 -5.75
CA GLY A 613 -19.73 4.01 -4.81
C GLY A 613 -18.89 4.86 -3.86
N ILE A 614 -18.22 5.90 -4.38
CA ILE A 614 -17.43 6.85 -3.57
C ILE A 614 -18.33 7.66 -2.64
N GLN A 615 -19.50 8.12 -3.11
CA GLN A 615 -20.42 8.95 -2.31
C GLN A 615 -21.07 8.15 -1.17
N VAL A 616 -21.40 6.88 -1.41
CA VAL A 616 -21.88 6.00 -0.34
C VAL A 616 -20.78 5.72 0.68
N LEU A 617 -19.54 5.43 0.23
CA LEU A 617 -18.42 5.23 1.14
C LEU A 617 -18.16 6.45 2.02
N ARG A 618 -18.30 7.65 1.45
CA ARG A 618 -18.20 8.90 2.19
C ARG A 618 -19.27 9.00 3.28
N LEU A 619 -20.53 8.64 2.96
CA LEU A 619 -21.62 8.62 3.96
C LEU A 619 -21.31 7.62 5.08
N GLU A 620 -20.80 6.43 4.75
CA GLU A 620 -20.42 5.43 5.74
C GLU A 620 -19.33 5.92 6.70
N TYR A 621 -18.29 6.57 6.18
CA TYR A 621 -17.15 6.98 6.99
C TYR A 621 -17.44 8.24 7.83
N TYR A 622 -18.10 9.25 7.25
CA TYR A 622 -18.26 10.54 7.92
C TYR A 622 -19.55 10.64 8.74
N GLU A 623 -20.66 10.06 8.29
CA GLU A 623 -21.95 10.16 8.99
C GLU A 623 -22.22 8.95 9.89
N LEU A 624 -21.76 7.74 9.54
CA LEU A 624 -21.98 6.54 10.34
C LEU A 624 -20.83 6.23 11.30
N PHE A 625 -19.62 5.96 10.76
CA PHE A 625 -18.49 5.51 11.58
C PHE A 625 -18.08 6.54 12.61
N SER A 626 -18.04 7.83 12.26
CA SER A 626 -17.71 8.92 13.20
C SER A 626 -18.54 8.91 14.49
N ARG A 627 -19.71 8.25 14.50
CA ARG A 627 -20.63 8.22 15.66
C ARG A 627 -20.36 7.10 16.64
N PHE A 628 -19.95 5.93 16.19
CA PHE A 628 -19.83 4.76 17.07
C PHE A 628 -18.52 3.99 16.94
N TYR A 629 -17.69 4.31 15.94
CA TYR A 629 -16.53 3.53 15.56
C TYR A 629 -15.26 4.38 15.58
N ARG A 630 -14.20 3.88 16.24
CA ARG A 630 -12.91 4.61 16.36
C ARG A 630 -11.85 4.09 15.41
N GLY A 631 -11.87 2.78 15.13
CA GLY A 631 -10.90 2.16 14.23
C GLY A 631 -9.46 2.17 14.74
N SER A 632 -9.26 2.08 16.06
CA SER A 632 -7.94 2.14 16.70
C SER A 632 -7.37 0.76 17.06
N GLY A 633 -7.93 -0.32 16.49
CA GLY A 633 -7.49 -1.69 16.75
C GLY A 633 -6.16 -2.02 16.09
N ARG A 634 -5.44 -2.98 16.69
CA ARG A 634 -4.19 -3.53 16.15
C ARG A 634 -4.49 -4.72 15.24
N ALA A 635 -3.79 -4.80 14.10
CA ALA A 635 -3.90 -5.95 13.21
C ALA A 635 -3.33 -7.22 13.86
N PHE A 636 -4.02 -8.34 13.66
CA PHE A 636 -3.47 -9.64 13.98
C PHE A 636 -2.53 -10.09 12.87
N GLU A 637 -1.23 -10.05 13.13
CA GLU A 637 -0.18 -10.46 12.20
C GLU A 637 0.39 -11.81 12.68
N PRO A 638 -0.07 -12.93 12.10
CA PRO A 638 0.41 -14.22 12.52
C PRO A 638 1.86 -14.41 12.10
N TYR A 639 2.67 -14.91 13.03
CA TYR A 639 4.03 -15.30 12.79
C TYR A 639 4.10 -16.34 11.64
N GLY A 640 5.04 -16.15 10.70
CA GLY A 640 5.33 -17.11 9.62
C GLY A 640 4.44 -17.04 8.38
N LYS A 641 3.44 -16.17 8.32
CA LYS A 641 2.68 -15.88 7.11
C LYS A 641 3.18 -14.58 6.47
N HIS A 642 4.09 -14.71 5.55
CA HIS A 642 4.45 -13.66 4.57
C HIS A 642 4.04 -14.11 3.17
#